data_12be0c6b2e5656763355baff88e17101
#
_entry.id   12be0c6b2e5656763355baff88e17101
#
_cell.length_a   1.000
_cell.length_b   1.000
_cell.length_c   1.000
_cell.angle_alpha   90.00
_cell.angle_beta   90.00
_cell.angle_gamma   90.00
#
_symmetry.space_group_name_H-M   'P 1'
#
loop_
_entity.id
_entity.type
_entity.pdbx_description
1 polymer ?
#
loop_
_entity_poly.entity_id
_entity_poly.type
_entity_poly.pdbx_seq_one_letter_code
_entity_poly.pdbx_strand_id
1 'polypeptide(L)'
;MEFKNTILDTYLETLGITHELFAPYTPQQNGVVERKNRTLIEMARTMLDEYKTPRKFWHEVIDTACHIINRVYLHKFLKKTSYELLTGKKPNVSYFKVFGARCWIKDPHHTSKFAPKAHEGFMLGYRKESHTYRVFNLFHYKMVETVDVRFDETNGSQREHLPNVLDEASPSESIKLMGTREIIPTEEQAEEEIVISSPTTREDNAQPEDNTEDEDSNQQEQSLRPIHPRVANEVQIEKIIDSINASGPLTRSRATQLAIFCGHFAFVSISEPKKVDEAFMEPKWIQAMQEEFQQFEMNNVWELVKCPDPLKHNIIGTKWIYRNKQDEHGQVVGNKARLVAQGYTQVEGIDFDETFAPVARLEAIRILLAYANHHNILLYQMDVKSAFLNGKIEEEVYVAQPPGFEDPKHPDMVYKLNKALYGLKQAPHAWYDTLKDFLKSKGFKPGSLDPTLFTKTYDGELFVCQIYVDDIIFGCTNQKYSDEFGYMMQEQYKMSMMGELKFFLGLQIRQQSNDIFISQEKFLKDCLKKFGMQDCNGYTTPMPTKSHLGPDANGKEFDQKVYRSMIGSLLYLCASTPDIMLSVCMCARFQAAPKESHHLAVKRILRYLAYTPTLGLWYPKGSEFDLVGFSDADYAGDKVDRKPTSGTCHFLGRSLVCWSSKKQNCVSLSTAESEYIATGSCCAQLLWMKQTLKDYGIHLKQVPLYCDNESAIKIANNPVQHFSEQMATGSLTDSPWLFEKLSGHSSLQAYKA
;
A
#
# COMPACT_ATOMS: atom_id res chain seq x y z
N MET A 1 8.37 -1.08 -29.39
CA MET A 1 9.84 -1.27 -29.31
C MET A 1 10.55 0.08 -29.20
N GLU A 2 10.12 0.86 -28.24
CA GLU A 2 10.56 2.23 -28.02
C GLU A 2 12.06 2.36 -27.69
N PHE A 3 12.65 1.28 -27.15
CA PHE A 3 14.05 1.23 -26.71
C PHE A 3 14.96 0.39 -27.63
N LYS A 4 14.45 -0.21 -28.69
CA LYS A 4 15.26 -0.87 -29.71
C LYS A 4 15.69 0.14 -30.77
N ASN A 5 16.82 0.77 -30.53
CA ASN A 5 17.37 1.77 -31.42
C ASN A 5 18.81 1.39 -31.77
N THR A 6 19.04 0.99 -33.05
CA THR A 6 20.36 0.56 -33.54
C THR A 6 21.40 1.64 -33.39
N ILE A 7 21.03 2.93 -33.49
CA ILE A 7 21.95 4.04 -33.29
C ILE A 7 22.39 4.13 -31.85
N LEU A 8 21.46 3.92 -30.91
CA LEU A 8 21.76 3.90 -29.49
C LEU A 8 22.60 2.66 -29.11
N ASP A 9 22.27 1.49 -29.64
CA ASP A 9 23.03 0.26 -29.43
C ASP A 9 24.48 0.42 -29.91
N THR A 10 24.70 0.90 -31.13
CA THR A 10 26.05 1.18 -31.67
C THR A 10 26.79 2.19 -30.80
N TYR A 11 26.11 3.25 -30.33
CA TYR A 11 26.73 4.25 -29.46
C TYR A 11 27.14 3.67 -28.11
N LEU A 12 26.27 2.86 -27.48
CA LEU A 12 26.59 2.19 -26.23
C LEU A 12 27.74 1.19 -26.37
N GLU A 13 27.78 0.44 -27.48
CA GLU A 13 28.90 -0.46 -27.80
C GLU A 13 30.24 0.30 -27.91
N THR A 14 30.26 1.49 -28.50
CA THR A 14 31.48 2.33 -28.56
C THR A 14 31.96 2.76 -27.19
N LEU A 15 31.07 2.82 -26.21
CA LEU A 15 31.37 3.13 -24.82
C LEU A 15 31.66 1.87 -23.95
N GLY A 16 31.62 0.68 -24.54
CA GLY A 16 31.78 -0.58 -23.81
C GLY A 16 30.62 -0.91 -22.89
N ILE A 17 29.42 -0.37 -23.17
CA ILE A 17 28.21 -0.58 -22.37
C ILE A 17 27.35 -1.62 -23.08
N THR A 18 27.05 -2.72 -22.42
CA THR A 18 26.13 -3.74 -22.94
C THR A 18 24.69 -3.30 -22.70
N HIS A 19 23.90 -3.27 -23.76
CA HIS A 19 22.47 -2.99 -23.68
C HIS A 19 21.70 -4.30 -23.63
N GLU A 20 21.17 -4.63 -22.44
CA GLU A 20 20.33 -5.80 -22.22
C GLU A 20 18.86 -5.41 -22.29
N LEU A 21 18.11 -6.09 -23.16
CA LEU A 21 16.68 -5.92 -23.31
C LEU A 21 15.95 -6.99 -22.51
N PHE A 22 15.08 -6.56 -21.62
CA PHE A 22 14.21 -7.48 -20.87
C PHE A 22 13.11 -8.04 -21.75
N ALA A 23 12.66 -9.26 -21.42
CA ALA A 23 11.49 -9.83 -22.06
C ALA A 23 10.27 -8.95 -21.73
N PRO A 24 9.38 -8.68 -22.70
CA PRO A 24 8.16 -7.95 -22.46
C PRO A 24 7.34 -8.61 -21.34
N TYR A 25 6.74 -7.80 -20.47
CA TYR A 25 5.88 -8.24 -19.35
C TYR A 25 6.59 -9.05 -18.24
N THR A 26 7.88 -8.85 -18.06
CA THR A 26 8.63 -9.39 -16.93
C THR A 26 9.07 -8.29 -15.97
N PRO A 27 8.16 -7.73 -15.13
CA PRO A 27 8.50 -6.69 -14.15
C PRO A 27 9.63 -7.13 -13.21
N GLN A 28 9.72 -8.43 -12.92
CA GLN A 28 10.77 -9.02 -12.08
C GLN A 28 12.18 -8.80 -12.65
N GLN A 29 12.32 -8.74 -13.98
CA GLN A 29 13.61 -8.46 -14.64
C GLN A 29 13.91 -6.95 -14.66
N ASN A 30 12.91 -6.09 -14.44
CA ASN A 30 13.03 -4.64 -14.44
C ASN A 30 13.25 -4.04 -13.03
N GLY A 31 13.31 -4.86 -11.99
CA GLY A 31 13.36 -4.41 -10.60
C GLY A 31 14.54 -3.49 -10.27
N VAL A 32 15.67 -3.61 -10.97
CA VAL A 32 16.82 -2.71 -10.78
C VAL A 32 16.49 -1.29 -11.30
N VAL A 33 15.91 -1.18 -12.50
CA VAL A 33 15.54 0.10 -13.11
C VAL A 33 14.42 0.77 -12.33
N GLU A 34 13.41 0.00 -11.92
CA GLU A 34 12.28 0.51 -11.12
C GLU A 34 12.74 1.03 -9.75
N ARG A 35 13.62 0.31 -9.06
CA ARG A 35 14.24 0.76 -7.81
C ARG A 35 15.05 2.03 -8.00
N LYS A 36 15.87 2.09 -9.05
CA LYS A 36 16.66 3.30 -9.36
C LYS A 36 15.76 4.50 -9.65
N ASN A 37 14.70 4.30 -10.43
CA ASN A 37 13.73 5.35 -10.73
C ASN A 37 13.00 5.80 -9.45
N ARG A 38 12.63 4.89 -8.56
CA ARG A 38 12.03 5.22 -7.25
C ARG A 38 12.97 6.07 -6.42
N THR A 39 14.23 5.66 -6.28
CA THR A 39 15.26 6.42 -5.54
C THR A 39 15.44 7.82 -6.10
N LEU A 40 15.50 7.97 -7.43
CA LEU A 40 15.60 9.27 -8.09
C LEU A 40 14.38 10.16 -7.82
N ILE A 41 13.17 9.59 -7.88
CA ILE A 41 11.92 10.32 -7.62
C ILE A 41 11.82 10.75 -6.15
N GLU A 42 12.19 9.89 -5.21
CA GLU A 42 12.19 10.21 -3.78
C GLU A 42 13.18 11.31 -3.46
N MET A 43 14.41 11.21 -3.98
CA MET A 43 15.41 12.26 -3.84
C MET A 43 14.96 13.58 -4.47
N ALA A 44 14.36 13.54 -5.66
CA ALA A 44 13.82 14.71 -6.32
C ALA A 44 12.70 15.39 -5.50
N ARG A 45 11.82 14.60 -4.86
CA ARG A 45 10.78 15.12 -3.96
C ARG A 45 11.39 15.84 -2.75
N THR A 46 12.37 15.22 -2.10
CA THR A 46 13.07 15.83 -0.97
C THR A 46 13.75 17.14 -1.36
N MET A 47 14.43 17.16 -2.51
CA MET A 47 15.11 18.36 -3.01
C MET A 47 14.15 19.48 -3.38
N LEU A 48 12.95 19.17 -3.93
CA LEU A 48 11.90 20.18 -4.18
C LEU A 48 11.29 20.72 -2.90
N ASP A 49 11.16 19.88 -1.88
CA ASP A 49 10.52 20.26 -0.63
C ASP A 49 11.45 21.05 0.30
N GLU A 50 12.76 20.90 0.21
CA GLU A 50 13.74 21.58 1.08
C GLU A 50 13.55 23.11 1.07
N TYR A 51 13.55 23.71 -0.13
CA TYR A 51 13.34 25.15 -0.29
C TYR A 51 12.01 25.50 -0.97
N LYS A 52 11.02 24.58 -0.95
CA LYS A 52 9.70 24.77 -1.57
C LYS A 52 9.77 25.20 -3.04
N THR A 53 10.76 24.67 -3.77
CA THR A 53 10.96 24.95 -5.18
C THR A 53 9.72 24.53 -6.00
N PRO A 54 9.25 25.35 -6.98
CA PRO A 54 8.07 25.01 -7.77
C PRO A 54 8.20 23.69 -8.52
N ARG A 55 7.13 22.88 -8.52
CA ARG A 55 7.10 21.53 -9.11
C ARG A 55 7.34 21.51 -10.63
N LYS A 56 7.13 22.61 -11.32
CA LYS A 56 7.44 22.70 -12.77
C LYS A 56 8.90 22.41 -13.10
N PHE A 57 9.82 22.56 -12.13
CA PHE A 57 11.24 22.24 -12.27
C PHE A 57 11.58 20.75 -12.00
N TRP A 58 10.57 19.86 -12.07
CA TRP A 58 10.74 18.43 -11.84
C TRP A 58 11.83 17.78 -12.71
N HIS A 59 11.97 18.23 -13.95
CA HIS A 59 13.00 17.76 -14.88
C HIS A 59 14.41 18.11 -14.36
N GLU A 60 14.62 19.35 -13.92
CA GLU A 60 15.90 19.84 -13.43
C GLU A 60 16.31 19.14 -12.13
N VAL A 61 15.35 18.87 -11.26
CA VAL A 61 15.66 18.18 -10.00
C VAL A 61 16.02 16.72 -10.23
N ILE A 62 15.40 16.02 -11.17
CA ILE A 62 15.77 14.64 -11.50
C ILE A 62 17.17 14.57 -12.12
N ASP A 63 17.51 15.48 -13.04
CA ASP A 63 18.85 15.54 -13.62
C ASP A 63 19.91 15.85 -12.55
N THR A 64 19.61 16.74 -11.61
CA THR A 64 20.47 17.06 -10.47
C THR A 64 20.59 15.90 -9.50
N ALA A 65 19.51 15.20 -9.19
CA ALA A 65 19.53 13.99 -8.35
C ALA A 65 20.40 12.89 -8.97
N CYS A 66 20.24 12.65 -10.26
CA CYS A 66 21.09 11.71 -11.01
C CYS A 66 22.57 12.11 -10.98
N HIS A 67 22.88 13.40 -11.16
CA HIS A 67 24.24 13.94 -11.09
C HIS A 67 24.88 13.69 -9.71
N ILE A 68 24.12 13.91 -8.62
CA ILE A 68 24.59 13.74 -7.24
C ILE A 68 24.77 12.25 -6.94
N ILE A 69 23.77 11.40 -7.23
CA ILE A 69 23.81 9.96 -6.95
C ILE A 69 25.07 9.35 -7.58
N ASN A 70 25.33 9.63 -8.86
CA ASN A 70 26.47 9.06 -9.54
C ASN A 70 27.85 9.47 -8.94
N ARG A 71 27.92 10.53 -8.15
CA ARG A 71 29.17 11.06 -7.56
C ARG A 71 29.29 10.85 -6.06
N VAL A 72 28.18 10.57 -5.37
CA VAL A 72 28.17 10.42 -3.90
C VAL A 72 27.97 8.99 -3.49
N TYR A 73 27.04 8.26 -4.14
CA TYR A 73 26.74 6.90 -3.75
C TYR A 73 27.85 5.92 -4.14
N LEU A 74 28.31 5.16 -3.15
CA LEU A 74 29.34 4.13 -3.35
C LEU A 74 28.70 2.80 -3.75
N HIS A 75 29.27 2.13 -4.72
CA HIS A 75 28.90 0.76 -5.04
C HIS A 75 29.24 -0.17 -3.86
N LYS A 76 28.27 -0.99 -3.43
CA LYS A 76 28.37 -1.83 -2.21
C LYS A 76 29.66 -2.65 -2.14
N PHE A 77 30.03 -3.34 -3.22
CA PHE A 77 31.20 -4.23 -3.25
C PHE A 77 32.48 -3.52 -3.68
N LEU A 78 32.41 -2.64 -4.67
CA LEU A 78 33.58 -2.00 -5.25
C LEU A 78 34.06 -0.78 -4.46
N LYS A 79 33.24 -0.29 -3.50
CA LYS A 79 33.52 0.90 -2.68
C LYS A 79 33.96 2.12 -3.50
N LYS A 80 33.44 2.22 -4.74
CA LYS A 80 33.67 3.31 -5.69
C LYS A 80 32.34 3.87 -6.16
N THR A 81 32.32 5.15 -6.52
CA THR A 81 31.12 5.77 -7.11
C THR A 81 30.94 5.36 -8.56
N SER A 82 29.74 5.46 -9.12
CA SER A 82 29.49 5.21 -10.55
C SER A 82 30.35 6.12 -11.44
N TYR A 83 30.57 7.37 -11.01
CA TYR A 83 31.45 8.31 -11.69
C TYR A 83 32.90 7.82 -11.70
N GLU A 84 33.41 7.34 -10.55
CA GLU A 84 34.78 6.82 -10.42
C GLU A 84 35.00 5.55 -11.26
N LEU A 85 33.99 4.68 -11.31
CA LEU A 85 34.02 3.47 -12.13
C LEU A 85 34.08 3.78 -13.63
N LEU A 86 33.33 4.80 -14.07
CA LEU A 86 33.26 5.18 -15.47
C LEU A 86 34.47 6.00 -15.93
N THR A 87 34.95 6.94 -15.10
CA THR A 87 35.98 7.92 -15.49
C THR A 87 37.37 7.57 -14.97
N GLY A 88 37.48 6.64 -14.05
CA GLY A 88 38.74 6.31 -13.33
C GLY A 88 39.20 7.36 -12.31
N LYS A 89 38.46 8.49 -12.18
CA LYS A 89 38.84 9.63 -11.32
C LYS A 89 37.86 9.79 -10.17
N LYS A 90 38.38 10.10 -8.98
CA LYS A 90 37.52 10.43 -7.83
C LYS A 90 36.73 11.72 -8.10
N PRO A 91 35.42 11.74 -7.83
CA PRO A 91 34.62 12.92 -8.04
C PRO A 91 34.99 14.03 -7.06
N ASN A 92 35.08 15.26 -7.54
CA ASN A 92 35.12 16.44 -6.70
C ASN A 92 33.68 16.86 -6.39
N VAL A 93 33.30 16.87 -5.12
CA VAL A 93 31.95 17.24 -4.64
C VAL A 93 31.92 18.61 -3.94
N SER A 94 33.06 19.29 -3.85
CA SER A 94 33.18 20.57 -3.12
C SER A 94 32.35 21.71 -3.72
N TYR A 95 31.95 21.60 -4.98
CA TYR A 95 31.10 22.60 -5.66
C TYR A 95 29.60 22.33 -5.49
N PHE A 96 29.22 21.26 -4.82
CA PHE A 96 27.80 20.95 -4.61
C PHE A 96 27.14 22.03 -3.76
N LYS A 97 25.92 22.41 -4.18
CA LYS A 97 25.04 23.38 -3.56
C LYS A 97 23.65 22.79 -3.39
N VAL A 98 22.92 23.25 -2.40
CA VAL A 98 21.57 22.75 -2.12
C VAL A 98 20.62 23.19 -3.26
N PHE A 99 19.87 22.26 -3.81
CA PHE A 99 18.89 22.53 -4.86
C PHE A 99 17.83 23.50 -4.37
N GLY A 100 17.48 24.50 -5.16
CA GLY A 100 16.55 25.53 -4.77
C GLY A 100 17.14 26.62 -3.88
N ALA A 101 18.43 26.53 -3.47
CA ALA A 101 19.07 27.57 -2.66
C ALA A 101 19.05 28.92 -3.37
N ARG A 102 18.79 29.97 -2.61
CA ARG A 102 18.79 31.35 -3.06
C ARG A 102 20.17 31.74 -3.56
N CYS A 103 20.24 32.50 -4.64
CA CYS A 103 21.49 32.97 -5.19
C CYS A 103 21.39 34.34 -5.85
N TRP A 104 22.53 34.98 -5.96
CA TRP A 104 22.66 36.25 -6.70
C TRP A 104 23.55 36.02 -7.93
N ILE A 105 22.97 36.32 -9.09
CA ILE A 105 23.58 36.11 -10.41
C ILE A 105 24.13 37.45 -10.86
N LYS A 106 25.43 37.54 -11.15
CA LYS A 106 26.05 38.75 -11.64
C LYS A 106 25.52 39.09 -13.01
N ASP A 107 25.09 40.33 -13.20
CA ASP A 107 24.70 40.86 -14.54
C ASP A 107 25.93 41.24 -15.36
N PRO A 108 26.19 40.58 -16.50
CA PRO A 108 27.32 40.91 -17.36
C PRO A 108 27.15 42.23 -18.15
N HIS A 109 25.90 42.73 -18.22
CA HIS A 109 25.56 43.89 -19.09
C HIS A 109 25.28 45.18 -18.31
N HIS A 110 25.61 45.24 -17.03
CA HIS A 110 25.35 46.43 -16.26
C HIS A 110 26.26 47.59 -16.74
N THR A 111 25.68 48.67 -17.20
CA THR A 111 26.36 49.84 -17.76
C THR A 111 26.43 51.04 -16.81
N SER A 112 25.64 51.05 -15.74
CA SER A 112 25.55 52.19 -14.80
C SER A 112 26.27 51.87 -13.47
N LYS A 113 26.98 52.87 -12.93
CA LYS A 113 27.64 52.74 -11.63
C LYS A 113 26.67 52.55 -10.44
N PHE A 114 25.40 52.89 -10.59
CA PHE A 114 24.34 52.84 -9.57
C PHE A 114 23.29 51.72 -9.85
N ALA A 115 23.38 51.03 -10.99
CA ALA A 115 22.49 49.92 -11.30
C ALA A 115 22.82 48.67 -10.43
N PRO A 116 21.83 47.84 -10.06
CA PRO A 116 22.07 46.59 -9.41
C PRO A 116 23.07 45.74 -10.18
N LYS A 117 24.11 45.28 -9.51
CA LYS A 117 25.19 44.46 -10.15
C LYS A 117 24.87 42.97 -10.19
N ALA A 118 23.81 42.53 -9.52
CA ALA A 118 23.39 41.16 -9.48
C ALA A 118 21.87 41.06 -9.33
N HIS A 119 21.30 40.05 -9.94
CA HIS A 119 19.89 39.69 -9.88
C HIS A 119 19.68 38.48 -8.98
N GLU A 120 18.57 38.47 -8.30
CA GLU A 120 18.17 37.35 -7.47
C GLU A 120 17.73 36.16 -8.30
N GLY A 121 18.01 34.94 -7.81
CA GLY A 121 17.63 33.70 -8.43
C GLY A 121 17.75 32.52 -7.45
N PHE A 122 17.54 31.33 -7.96
CA PHE A 122 17.74 30.10 -7.20
C PHE A 122 18.38 28.99 -8.03
N MET A 123 19.09 28.07 -7.35
CA MET A 123 19.87 27.00 -7.95
C MET A 123 18.96 25.87 -8.45
N LEU A 124 19.18 25.41 -9.69
CA LEU A 124 18.44 24.31 -10.31
C LEU A 124 19.31 23.17 -10.82
N GLY A 125 20.63 23.27 -10.80
CA GLY A 125 21.46 22.15 -11.19
C GLY A 125 22.86 22.50 -11.68
N TYR A 126 23.45 21.52 -12.36
CA TYR A 126 24.83 21.56 -12.87
C TYR A 126 24.83 21.24 -14.36
N ARG A 127 25.75 21.83 -15.10
CA ARG A 127 25.99 21.44 -16.48
C ARG A 127 26.97 20.27 -16.58
N LYS A 128 26.73 19.35 -17.52
CA LYS A 128 27.53 18.12 -17.66
C LYS A 128 28.97 18.37 -18.17
N GLU A 129 29.15 19.37 -19.03
CA GLU A 129 30.40 19.62 -19.75
C GLU A 129 31.28 20.74 -19.19
N SER A 130 30.72 21.58 -18.31
CA SER A 130 31.44 22.71 -17.69
C SER A 130 31.06 22.81 -16.21
N HIS A 131 31.96 23.28 -15.36
CA HIS A 131 31.70 23.50 -13.93
C HIS A 131 30.78 24.71 -13.69
N THR A 132 29.73 24.90 -14.50
CA THR A 132 28.77 25.99 -14.39
C THR A 132 27.53 25.52 -13.66
N TYR A 133 26.93 26.47 -12.93
CA TYR A 133 25.65 26.27 -12.26
C TYR A 133 24.50 26.63 -13.19
N ARG A 134 23.44 25.87 -13.17
CA ARG A 134 22.17 26.20 -13.78
C ARG A 134 21.30 26.87 -12.72
N VAL A 135 20.97 28.12 -12.94
CA VAL A 135 20.24 28.96 -11.99
C VAL A 135 19.04 29.61 -12.69
N PHE A 136 17.94 29.77 -11.98
CA PHE A 136 16.78 30.49 -12.48
C PHE A 136 16.88 31.96 -12.04
N ASN A 137 16.93 32.88 -13.01
CA ASN A 137 16.98 34.31 -12.76
C ASN A 137 15.56 34.83 -12.59
N LEU A 138 15.22 35.37 -11.41
CA LEU A 138 13.89 35.87 -11.09
C LEU A 138 13.56 37.19 -11.78
N PHE A 139 14.57 37.98 -12.15
CA PHE A 139 14.35 39.25 -12.83
C PHE A 139 14.03 39.05 -14.33
N HIS A 140 14.75 38.14 -14.98
CA HIS A 140 14.54 37.84 -16.40
C HIS A 140 13.59 36.67 -16.66
N TYR A 141 13.10 35.99 -15.61
CA TYR A 141 12.29 34.77 -15.70
C TYR A 141 12.86 33.71 -16.62
N LYS A 142 14.20 33.56 -16.59
CA LYS A 142 14.93 32.68 -17.51
C LYS A 142 15.98 31.85 -16.78
N MET A 143 16.21 30.62 -17.32
CA MET A 143 17.35 29.81 -16.95
C MET A 143 18.65 30.41 -17.45
N VAL A 144 19.66 30.48 -16.61
CA VAL A 144 20.99 31.02 -16.93
C VAL A 144 22.03 29.98 -16.47
N GLU A 145 23.03 29.78 -17.31
CA GLU A 145 24.21 28.97 -16.98
C GLU A 145 25.41 29.89 -16.72
N THR A 146 25.91 29.88 -15.49
CA THR A 146 26.95 30.80 -15.06
C THR A 146 27.85 30.22 -13.96
N VAL A 147 29.07 30.74 -13.86
CA VAL A 147 29.98 30.53 -12.72
C VAL A 147 29.94 31.72 -11.77
N ASP A 148 29.52 32.91 -12.25
CA ASP A 148 29.46 34.15 -11.50
C ASP A 148 28.17 34.23 -10.65
N VAL A 149 28.09 33.36 -9.64
CA VAL A 149 26.91 33.27 -8.74
C VAL A 149 27.36 33.13 -7.29
N ARG A 150 26.65 33.81 -6.38
CA ARG A 150 26.84 33.66 -4.94
C ARG A 150 25.59 32.99 -4.34
N PHE A 151 25.80 31.94 -3.55
CA PHE A 151 24.71 31.17 -2.92
C PHE A 151 24.54 31.59 -1.47
N ASP A 152 23.28 31.60 -1.03
CA ASP A 152 22.87 31.67 0.36
C ASP A 152 22.14 30.35 0.68
N GLU A 153 22.86 29.45 1.33
CA GLU A 153 22.33 28.12 1.70
C GLU A 153 21.66 28.13 3.10
N THR A 154 21.66 29.27 3.78
CA THR A 154 21.10 29.41 5.12
C THR A 154 19.64 29.85 5.11
N ASN A 155 19.13 30.33 3.98
CA ASN A 155 17.79 30.92 3.85
C ASN A 155 16.83 30.09 3.02
N GLY A 156 15.75 29.75 3.65
CA GLY A 156 14.75 28.82 3.41
C GLY A 156 13.74 29.13 2.34
N SER A 157 12.64 29.69 2.52
CA SER A 157 11.45 29.56 1.70
C SER A 157 11.47 30.38 0.40
N GLN A 158 11.55 29.72 -0.74
CA GLN A 158 11.42 30.33 -2.06
C GLN A 158 9.98 30.81 -2.35
N ARG A 159 8.96 30.30 -1.63
CA ARG A 159 7.56 30.67 -1.84
C ARG A 159 7.23 32.13 -1.51
N GLU A 160 7.97 32.74 -0.60
CA GLU A 160 7.74 34.14 -0.20
C GLU A 160 8.13 35.16 -1.29
N HIS A 161 8.91 34.75 -2.28
CA HIS A 161 9.46 35.61 -3.31
C HIS A 161 9.03 35.27 -4.75
N LEU A 162 8.24 34.20 -4.92
CA LEU A 162 7.72 33.80 -6.22
C LEU A 162 6.28 34.27 -6.40
N PRO A 163 5.95 35.01 -7.46
CA PRO A 163 4.56 35.36 -7.77
C PRO A 163 3.73 34.07 -7.93
N ASN A 164 2.49 34.07 -7.42
CA ASN A 164 1.55 32.95 -7.46
C ASN A 164 1.29 32.36 -8.87
N VAL A 165 1.70 33.07 -9.92
CA VAL A 165 1.57 32.67 -11.33
C VAL A 165 2.45 31.45 -11.70
N LEU A 166 3.42 31.07 -10.87
CA LEU A 166 4.36 30.00 -11.19
C LEU A 166 3.87 28.59 -10.78
N ASP A 167 2.81 28.47 -9.98
CA ASP A 167 2.30 27.18 -9.48
C ASP A 167 1.15 26.56 -10.34
N GLU A 168 0.61 27.27 -11.34
CA GLU A 168 -0.60 26.86 -12.08
C GLU A 168 -0.37 26.18 -13.44
N ALA A 169 0.85 25.78 -13.80
CA ALA A 169 1.07 25.02 -15.03
C ALA A 169 0.91 23.52 -14.78
N SER A 170 -0.30 23.00 -15.05
CA SER A 170 -0.56 21.59 -15.34
C SER A 170 0.32 21.08 -16.50
N PRO A 171 0.79 19.82 -16.49
CA PRO A 171 1.61 19.28 -17.55
C PRO A 171 0.76 18.85 -18.75
N SER A 172 0.22 19.78 -19.48
CA SER A 172 -0.30 19.54 -20.83
C SER A 172 -0.55 20.85 -21.57
N GLU A 173 0.54 21.46 -22.06
CA GLU A 173 0.45 22.25 -23.29
C GLU A 173 1.83 22.40 -23.90
N SER A 174 1.96 21.70 -25.02
CA SER A 174 3.05 21.80 -25.96
C SER A 174 3.08 23.18 -26.60
N ILE A 175 4.28 23.79 -26.56
CA ILE A 175 4.89 24.67 -27.54
C ILE A 175 3.94 25.32 -28.57
N LYS A 176 3.69 26.60 -28.40
CA LYS A 176 3.53 27.53 -29.54
C LYS A 176 4.38 28.76 -29.27
N LEU A 177 5.41 28.90 -30.12
CA LEU A 177 6.10 30.16 -30.38
C LEU A 177 5.12 31.13 -31.05
N MET A 178 5.04 32.35 -30.55
CA MET A 178 4.94 33.60 -31.29
C MET A 178 4.72 34.73 -30.29
N GLY A 179 5.62 35.69 -30.31
CA GLY A 179 5.38 36.93 -31.05
C GLY A 179 5.21 38.07 -30.10
N THR A 180 6.24 38.87 -29.98
CA THR A 180 6.29 40.25 -29.48
C THR A 180 5.03 41.05 -29.70
N ARG A 181 4.54 41.72 -28.62
CA ARG A 181 4.05 43.10 -28.68
C ARG A 181 4.11 43.78 -27.32
N GLU A 182 4.70 44.95 -27.37
CA GLU A 182 4.74 45.97 -26.33
C GLU A 182 3.35 46.49 -25.99
N ILE A 183 3.12 46.99 -24.74
CA ILE A 183 2.83 48.45 -24.54
C ILE A 183 2.16 48.63 -23.14
N ILE A 184 2.85 49.40 -22.34
CA ILE A 184 2.51 50.59 -21.48
C ILE A 184 1.34 50.55 -20.48
N PRO A 185 1.57 51.13 -19.31
CA PRO A 185 0.73 50.99 -18.11
C PRO A 185 -0.29 52.12 -17.97
N THR A 186 -1.34 51.88 -17.19
CA THR A 186 -2.11 52.97 -16.58
C THR A 186 -2.55 52.59 -15.16
N GLU A 187 -2.43 53.57 -14.32
CA GLU A 187 -2.62 53.65 -12.90
C GLU A 187 -4.08 53.54 -12.45
N GLU A 188 -4.22 53.28 -11.18
CA GLU A 188 -5.05 53.90 -10.14
C GLU A 188 -6.06 53.01 -9.41
N GLN A 189 -5.75 52.88 -8.10
CA GLN A 189 -6.58 53.08 -6.90
C GLN A 189 -7.82 52.18 -6.72
N ALA A 190 -7.98 51.49 -5.61
CA ALA A 190 -8.26 52.03 -4.29
C ALA A 190 -8.30 50.91 -3.22
N GLU A 191 -7.89 51.28 -2.03
CA GLU A 191 -7.93 50.57 -0.77
C GLU A 191 -9.37 50.27 -0.32
N GLU A 192 -9.61 49.11 0.28
CA GLU A 192 -10.56 48.95 1.37
C GLU A 192 -10.16 47.80 2.29
N GLU A 193 -9.74 48.21 3.50
CA GLU A 193 -9.60 47.35 4.68
C GLU A 193 -10.98 46.89 5.16
N ILE A 194 -11.12 45.56 5.40
CA ILE A 194 -12.18 45.06 6.26
C ILE A 194 -11.58 44.24 7.39
N VAL A 195 -11.61 44.87 8.57
CA VAL A 195 -11.37 44.30 9.89
C VAL A 195 -12.52 43.35 10.23
N ILE A 196 -12.23 42.11 10.58
CA ILE A 196 -13.20 41.25 11.23
C ILE A 196 -12.70 40.87 12.63
N SER A 197 -13.42 41.41 13.59
CA SER A 197 -13.31 41.20 15.03
C SER A 197 -13.90 39.86 15.45
N SER A 198 -13.23 39.19 16.39
CA SER A 198 -13.68 38.03 17.16
C SER A 198 -14.86 38.36 18.09
N PRO A 199 -15.78 37.48 18.37
CA PRO A 199 -16.73 37.69 19.47
C PRO A 199 -16.26 37.00 20.74
N THR A 200 -16.27 37.78 21.77
CA THR A 200 -16.03 37.58 23.20
C THR A 200 -17.17 36.77 23.84
N THR A 201 -16.78 35.86 24.71
CA THR A 201 -17.60 35.16 25.71
C THR A 201 -18.42 36.11 26.58
N ARG A 202 -19.65 35.74 26.87
CA ARG A 202 -20.45 36.27 28.00
C ARG A 202 -20.78 35.11 28.93
N GLU A 203 -20.33 35.27 30.17
CA GLU A 203 -20.83 34.65 31.39
C GLU A 203 -22.18 35.25 31.74
N ASP A 204 -23.10 34.43 32.21
CA ASP A 204 -24.19 34.87 33.05
C ASP A 204 -24.42 33.92 34.21
N ASN A 205 -24.35 34.50 35.38
CA ASN A 205 -24.63 33.98 36.72
C ASN A 205 -26.12 33.72 36.95
N ALA A 206 -26.41 32.69 37.70
CA ALA A 206 -27.48 32.71 38.69
C ALA A 206 -27.36 31.57 39.73
N GLN A 207 -27.07 31.92 40.94
CA GLN A 207 -27.48 31.15 42.16
C GLN A 207 -28.86 31.64 42.58
N PRO A 208 -29.63 30.88 43.39
CA PRO A 208 -29.47 30.98 44.83
C PRO A 208 -29.74 29.67 45.66
N GLU A 209 -29.08 29.56 46.82
CA GLU A 209 -29.54 29.37 48.20
C GLU A 209 -30.51 28.19 48.50
N ASP A 210 -30.46 27.41 49.54
CA ASP A 210 -29.98 27.60 50.92
C ASP A 210 -30.13 26.28 51.73
N ASN A 211 -29.26 26.11 52.78
CA ASN A 211 -29.49 25.42 54.06
C ASN A 211 -29.68 23.87 54.10
N THR A 212 -29.08 23.14 54.99
CA THR A 212 -28.62 23.25 56.36
C THR A 212 -27.84 22.00 56.81
N GLU A 213 -26.80 22.22 57.64
CA GLU A 213 -26.37 21.49 58.85
C GLU A 213 -26.50 19.95 58.93
N ASP A 214 -25.48 19.13 59.24
CA ASP A 214 -24.71 19.06 60.48
C ASP A 214 -23.66 17.90 60.41
N GLU A 215 -22.59 18.16 61.16
CA GLU A 215 -21.75 17.29 61.99
C GLU A 215 -20.80 16.23 61.40
N ASP A 216 -19.53 16.59 61.57
CA ASP A 216 -18.40 15.86 62.16
C ASP A 216 -18.16 14.40 61.83
N SER A 217 -17.09 14.15 61.13
CA SER A 217 -16.04 13.28 61.61
C SER A 217 -14.76 13.36 60.76
N ASN A 218 -13.76 13.87 61.39
CA ASN A 218 -12.35 13.84 61.08
C ASN A 218 -11.88 12.44 60.66
N GLN A 219 -11.49 12.23 59.41
CA GLN A 219 -10.53 11.21 59.02
C GLN A 219 -9.62 11.73 57.91
N GLN A 220 -8.35 11.78 58.24
CA GLN A 220 -7.22 12.16 57.44
C GLN A 220 -7.24 11.50 56.04
N GLU A 221 -7.44 12.30 55.01
CA GLU A 221 -7.02 11.97 53.64
C GLU A 221 -5.49 12.00 53.57
N GLN A 222 -4.89 10.83 53.70
CA GLN A 222 -3.52 10.64 53.18
C GLN A 222 -3.58 10.68 51.66
N SER A 223 -3.13 11.79 51.10
CA SER A 223 -2.88 11.96 49.68
C SER A 223 -1.90 10.86 49.21
N LEU A 224 -2.40 9.87 48.51
CA LEU A 224 -1.60 8.90 47.76
C LEU A 224 -0.91 9.67 46.61
N ARG A 225 0.37 9.98 46.80
CA ARG A 225 1.24 10.42 45.70
C ARG A 225 1.28 9.29 44.66
N PRO A 226 1.21 9.60 43.36
CA PRO A 226 1.35 8.59 42.31
C PRO A 226 2.72 7.92 42.42
N ILE A 227 2.73 6.62 42.65
CA ILE A 227 3.92 5.78 42.69
C ILE A 227 4.37 5.63 41.23
N HIS A 228 5.63 6.01 40.98
CA HIS A 228 6.28 5.88 39.69
C HIS A 228 6.20 4.42 39.19
N PRO A 229 5.83 4.11 37.92
CA PRO A 229 5.57 2.76 37.42
C PRO A 229 6.73 1.76 37.56
N ARG A 230 7.95 2.26 37.81
CA ARG A 230 9.16 1.42 38.01
C ARG A 230 9.17 0.56 39.28
N VAL A 231 8.16 0.64 40.15
CA VAL A 231 8.12 -0.06 41.45
C VAL A 231 6.86 -0.87 41.66
N ALA A 232 6.05 -1.09 40.64
CA ALA A 232 4.99 -2.12 40.71
C ALA A 232 5.62 -3.49 40.50
N ASN A 233 6.48 -3.87 41.46
CA ASN A 233 7.18 -5.15 41.46
C ASN A 233 6.19 -6.30 41.62
N GLU A 234 6.51 -7.44 41.01
CA GLU A 234 5.94 -8.77 41.26
C GLU A 234 5.61 -9.03 42.75
N VAL A 235 6.41 -8.50 43.66
CA VAL A 235 6.26 -8.58 45.14
C VAL A 235 4.96 -7.97 45.65
N GLN A 236 4.34 -6.98 45.02
CA GLN A 236 3.04 -6.45 45.45
C GLN A 236 1.88 -7.26 44.92
N ILE A 237 2.00 -7.78 43.68
CA ILE A 237 0.98 -8.65 43.08
C ILE A 237 0.96 -10.00 43.80
N GLU A 238 2.12 -10.60 44.09
CA GLU A 238 2.22 -11.83 44.91
C GLU A 238 1.67 -11.64 46.29
N LYS A 239 1.95 -10.54 47.00
CA LYS A 239 1.35 -10.26 48.33
C LYS A 239 -0.18 -10.09 48.26
N ILE A 240 -0.73 -9.58 47.19
CA ILE A 240 -2.20 -9.47 47.02
C ILE A 240 -2.77 -10.84 46.68
N ILE A 241 -2.12 -11.64 45.82
CA ILE A 241 -2.53 -13.01 45.50
C ILE A 241 -2.46 -13.91 46.72
N ASP A 242 -1.40 -13.83 47.53
CA ASP A 242 -1.25 -14.55 48.80
C ASP A 242 -2.30 -14.13 49.80
N SER A 243 -2.69 -12.85 49.87
CA SER A 243 -3.78 -12.36 50.70
C SER A 243 -5.16 -12.87 50.26
N ILE A 244 -5.34 -13.15 48.98
CA ILE A 244 -6.58 -13.70 48.40
C ILE A 244 -6.68 -15.21 48.66
N ASN A 245 -5.55 -15.94 48.61
CA ASN A 245 -5.47 -17.39 48.80
C ASN A 245 -5.47 -17.82 50.28
N ALA A 246 -5.28 -16.90 51.23
CA ALA A 246 -5.32 -17.22 52.65
C ALA A 246 -6.74 -17.60 53.12
N SER A 247 -6.91 -18.82 53.58
CA SER A 247 -8.16 -19.34 54.14
C SER A 247 -8.54 -18.65 55.47
N GLY A 248 -9.54 -17.75 55.43
CA GLY A 248 -10.08 -17.05 56.60
C GLY A 248 -11.35 -16.27 56.26
N PRO A 249 -12.18 -15.85 57.27
CA PRO A 249 -13.42 -15.15 57.02
C PRO A 249 -13.18 -13.82 56.26
N LEU A 250 -14.09 -13.51 55.33
CA LEU A 250 -14.04 -12.30 54.50
C LEU A 250 -14.31 -11.08 55.40
N THR A 251 -13.27 -10.34 55.77
CA THR A 251 -13.43 -9.07 56.48
C THR A 251 -13.82 -7.96 55.48
N ARG A 252 -14.45 -6.88 55.99
CA ARG A 252 -14.89 -5.75 55.17
C ARG A 252 -13.72 -5.12 54.38
N SER A 253 -12.55 -5.01 54.99
CA SER A 253 -11.30 -4.53 54.34
C SER A 253 -10.86 -5.46 53.21
N ARG A 254 -10.96 -6.78 53.44
CA ARG A 254 -10.57 -7.79 52.43
C ARG A 254 -11.56 -7.87 51.28
N ALA A 255 -12.87 -7.68 51.56
CA ALA A 255 -13.90 -7.57 50.53
C ALA A 255 -13.70 -6.30 49.67
N THR A 256 -13.30 -5.18 50.30
CA THR A 256 -12.97 -3.92 49.56
C THR A 256 -11.73 -4.09 48.73
N GLN A 257 -10.66 -4.72 49.23
CA GLN A 257 -9.45 -5.01 48.46
C GLN A 257 -9.74 -5.97 47.28
N LEU A 258 -10.58 -7.00 47.53
CA LEU A 258 -11.02 -7.91 46.48
C LEU A 258 -11.88 -7.21 45.42
N ALA A 259 -12.77 -6.30 45.84
CA ALA A 259 -13.57 -5.49 44.93
C ALA A 259 -12.72 -4.51 44.11
N ILE A 260 -11.70 -3.89 44.71
CA ILE A 260 -10.73 -3.04 44.04
C ILE A 260 -9.90 -3.88 43.08
N PHE A 261 -9.41 -5.06 43.48
CA PHE A 261 -8.69 -5.99 42.63
C PHE A 261 -9.56 -6.46 41.45
N CYS A 262 -10.79 -6.93 41.71
CA CYS A 262 -11.74 -7.31 40.68
C CYS A 262 -12.11 -6.12 39.78
N GLY A 263 -12.24 -4.91 40.32
CA GLY A 263 -12.50 -3.68 39.56
C GLY A 263 -11.34 -3.31 38.67
N HIS A 264 -10.10 -3.52 39.09
CA HIS A 264 -8.92 -3.24 38.26
C HIS A 264 -8.62 -4.34 37.22
N PHE A 265 -8.95 -5.59 37.51
CA PHE A 265 -8.62 -6.72 36.64
C PHE A 265 -9.80 -7.27 35.84
N ALA A 266 -11.04 -6.91 36.15
CA ALA A 266 -12.22 -7.39 35.41
C ALA A 266 -12.63 -6.54 34.22
N PHE A 267 -12.11 -5.30 34.10
CA PHE A 267 -12.43 -4.44 32.99
C PHE A 267 -11.28 -4.43 31.96
N VAL A 268 -11.58 -4.89 30.77
CA VAL A 268 -10.72 -4.72 29.60
C VAL A 268 -10.67 -3.22 29.28
N SER A 269 -9.49 -2.66 29.08
CA SER A 269 -9.37 -1.24 28.73
C SER A 269 -10.05 -0.94 27.40
N ILE A 270 -10.97 0.01 27.39
CA ILE A 270 -11.68 0.47 26.19
C ILE A 270 -10.85 1.49 25.42
N SER A 271 -9.95 2.21 26.10
CA SER A 271 -9.07 3.22 25.49
C SER A 271 -7.81 2.58 24.93
N GLU A 272 -7.46 2.90 23.68
CA GLU A 272 -6.16 2.50 23.09
C GLU A 272 -5.12 3.59 23.39
N PRO A 273 -4.04 3.28 24.15
CA PRO A 273 -2.97 4.23 24.46
C PRO A 273 -2.25 4.68 23.18
N LYS A 274 -1.83 5.92 23.12
CA LYS A 274 -1.02 6.46 22.05
C LYS A 274 0.47 6.49 22.39
N LYS A 275 0.78 6.49 23.69
CA LYS A 275 2.16 6.54 24.23
C LYS A 275 2.34 5.44 25.27
N VAL A 276 3.61 5.11 25.51
CA VAL A 276 4.00 4.09 26.50
C VAL A 276 3.59 4.50 27.91
N ASP A 277 3.75 5.78 28.26
CA ASP A 277 3.37 6.31 29.57
C ASP A 277 1.87 6.13 29.86
N GLU A 278 1.01 6.29 28.85
CA GLU A 278 -0.43 6.04 28.96
C GLU A 278 -0.71 4.54 29.17
N ALA A 279 0.04 3.67 28.48
CA ALA A 279 -0.13 2.21 28.64
C ALA A 279 0.29 1.73 30.02
N PHE A 280 1.30 2.34 30.64
CA PHE A 280 1.75 1.99 31.99
C PHE A 280 0.74 2.40 33.10
N MET A 281 -0.22 3.24 32.79
CA MET A 281 -1.29 3.56 33.75
C MET A 281 -2.32 2.43 33.89
N GLU A 282 -2.34 1.47 32.96
CA GLU A 282 -3.33 0.40 32.94
C GLU A 282 -2.68 -0.98 32.96
N PRO A 283 -2.89 -1.80 34.01
CA PRO A 283 -2.25 -3.13 34.17
C PRO A 283 -2.46 -4.07 32.99
N LYS A 284 -3.61 -3.97 32.30
CA LYS A 284 -3.92 -4.82 31.13
C LYS A 284 -3.03 -4.56 29.93
N TRP A 285 -2.60 -3.32 29.72
CA TRP A 285 -1.64 -3.00 28.68
C TRP A 285 -0.23 -3.46 29.05
N ILE A 286 0.16 -3.34 30.34
CA ILE A 286 1.44 -3.87 30.83
C ILE A 286 1.48 -5.38 30.59
N GLN A 287 0.42 -6.11 30.96
CA GLN A 287 0.31 -7.54 30.71
C GLN A 287 0.45 -7.87 29.22
N ALA A 288 -0.26 -7.13 28.34
CA ALA A 288 -0.17 -7.35 26.89
C ALA A 288 1.25 -7.09 26.34
N MET A 289 1.98 -6.12 26.89
CA MET A 289 3.37 -5.85 26.54
C MET A 289 4.31 -6.96 27.01
N GLN A 290 4.12 -7.47 28.24
CA GLN A 290 4.88 -8.60 28.79
C GLN A 290 4.64 -9.88 27.99
N GLU A 291 3.40 -10.16 27.59
CA GLU A 291 3.06 -11.29 26.73
C GLU A 291 3.78 -11.22 25.37
N GLU A 292 3.91 -10.03 24.82
CA GLU A 292 4.67 -9.82 23.56
C GLU A 292 6.16 -10.09 23.80
N PHE A 293 6.77 -9.59 24.90
CA PHE A 293 8.17 -9.88 25.23
C PHE A 293 8.44 -11.37 25.40
N GLN A 294 7.57 -12.10 26.08
CA GLN A 294 7.72 -13.55 26.22
C GLN A 294 7.74 -14.27 24.86
N GLN A 295 7.03 -13.75 23.83
CA GLN A 295 7.13 -14.31 22.49
C GLN A 295 8.52 -14.08 21.86
N PHE A 296 9.17 -12.95 22.16
CA PHE A 296 10.54 -12.68 21.69
C PHE A 296 11.57 -13.63 22.31
N GLU A 297 11.46 -13.88 23.61
CA GLU A 297 12.33 -14.81 24.32
C GLU A 297 12.12 -16.24 23.85
N MET A 298 10.86 -16.73 23.83
CA MET A 298 10.54 -18.08 23.39
C MET A 298 11.00 -18.38 21.95
N ASN A 299 10.96 -17.38 21.07
CA ASN A 299 11.36 -17.54 19.68
C ASN A 299 12.85 -17.23 19.45
N ASN A 300 13.63 -16.83 20.49
CA ASN A 300 15.02 -16.37 20.34
C ASN A 300 15.18 -15.33 19.23
N VAL A 301 14.35 -14.27 19.27
CA VAL A 301 14.27 -13.26 18.21
C VAL A 301 15.52 -12.40 18.18
N TRP A 302 16.09 -12.10 19.35
CA TRP A 302 17.20 -11.18 19.53
C TRP A 302 18.15 -11.53 20.66
N GLU A 303 19.29 -10.87 20.69
CA GLU A 303 20.25 -10.90 21.78
C GLU A 303 20.74 -9.49 22.13
N LEU A 304 20.97 -9.21 23.42
CA LEU A 304 21.46 -7.92 23.89
C LEU A 304 22.97 -7.84 23.65
N VAL A 305 23.43 -6.89 22.85
CA VAL A 305 24.82 -6.72 22.46
C VAL A 305 25.29 -5.28 22.68
N LYS A 306 26.61 -5.09 22.75
CA LYS A 306 27.18 -3.73 22.77
C LYS A 306 26.78 -3.00 21.46
N CYS A 307 26.48 -1.73 21.61
CA CYS A 307 26.17 -0.88 20.45
C CYS A 307 27.31 -0.95 19.43
N PRO A 308 27.05 -1.38 18.19
CA PRO A 308 28.06 -1.42 17.14
C PRO A 308 28.44 -0.01 16.69
N ASP A 309 29.49 0.10 15.88
CA ASP A 309 29.94 1.38 15.32
C ASP A 309 28.81 2.03 14.51
N PRO A 310 28.27 3.19 14.93
CA PRO A 310 27.16 3.86 14.23
C PRO A 310 27.48 4.28 12.80
N LEU A 311 28.77 4.33 12.43
CA LEU A 311 29.20 4.64 11.06
C LEU A 311 29.06 3.44 10.10
N LYS A 312 28.94 2.22 10.64
CA LYS A 312 28.86 0.98 9.88
C LYS A 312 27.47 0.33 9.92
N HIS A 313 26.76 0.53 11.02
CA HIS A 313 25.48 -0.12 11.28
C HIS A 313 24.43 0.93 11.66
N ASN A 314 23.24 0.77 11.12
CA ASN A 314 22.10 1.60 11.46
C ASN A 314 21.35 0.97 12.65
N ILE A 315 21.03 1.78 13.67
CA ILE A 315 20.23 1.31 14.81
C ILE A 315 18.78 1.74 14.56
N ILE A 316 17.92 0.76 14.36
CA ILE A 316 16.52 0.98 14.05
C ILE A 316 15.74 1.20 15.35
N GLY A 317 14.98 2.29 15.42
CA GLY A 317 14.11 2.57 16.55
C GLY A 317 12.97 1.56 16.66
N THR A 318 12.43 1.40 17.87
CA THR A 318 11.26 0.57 18.13
C THR A 318 10.07 1.40 18.61
N LYS A 319 8.86 0.89 18.43
CA LYS A 319 7.62 1.55 18.84
C LYS A 319 6.56 0.53 19.24
N TRP A 320 5.83 0.82 20.31
CA TRP A 320 4.66 0.06 20.71
C TRP A 320 3.42 0.46 19.91
N ILE A 321 2.61 -0.54 19.53
CA ILE A 321 1.28 -0.37 18.93
C ILE A 321 0.29 -1.13 19.79
N TYR A 322 -0.75 -0.43 20.23
CA TYR A 322 -1.81 -0.95 21.08
C TYR A 322 -3.09 -1.11 20.28
N ARG A 323 -3.77 -2.26 20.46
CA ARG A 323 -5.04 -2.56 19.78
C ARG A 323 -5.97 -3.35 20.68
N ASN A 324 -7.22 -2.94 20.70
CA ASN A 324 -8.30 -3.67 21.34
C ASN A 324 -8.78 -4.82 20.45
N LYS A 325 -8.88 -6.03 21.02
CA LYS A 325 -9.57 -7.14 20.39
C LYS A 325 -11.06 -7.01 20.71
N GLN A 326 -11.88 -6.99 19.67
CA GLN A 326 -13.34 -6.92 19.80
C GLN A 326 -13.97 -8.25 19.37
N ASP A 327 -15.10 -8.61 19.99
CA ASP A 327 -15.94 -9.71 19.56
C ASP A 327 -16.84 -9.34 18.36
N GLU A 328 -17.73 -10.25 17.97
CA GLU A 328 -18.66 -10.03 16.86
C GLU A 328 -19.68 -8.89 17.15
N HIS A 329 -19.88 -8.53 18.41
CA HIS A 329 -20.78 -7.47 18.86
C HIS A 329 -20.07 -6.14 19.08
N GLY A 330 -18.75 -6.07 18.81
CA GLY A 330 -17.93 -4.87 18.99
C GLY A 330 -17.51 -4.62 20.45
N GLN A 331 -17.71 -5.59 21.34
CA GLN A 331 -17.25 -5.51 22.72
C GLN A 331 -15.76 -5.87 22.82
N VAL A 332 -15.01 -5.11 23.61
CA VAL A 332 -13.58 -5.35 23.80
C VAL A 332 -13.40 -6.58 24.69
N VAL A 333 -12.84 -7.65 24.13
CA VAL A 333 -12.59 -8.93 24.83
C VAL A 333 -11.13 -9.14 25.22
N GLY A 334 -10.23 -8.25 24.79
CA GLY A 334 -8.81 -8.32 25.12
C GLY A 334 -8.02 -7.13 24.61
N ASN A 335 -6.86 -6.92 25.22
CA ASN A 335 -5.90 -5.92 24.78
C ASN A 335 -4.71 -6.63 24.11
N LYS A 336 -4.18 -6.06 23.05
CA LYS A 336 -3.00 -6.57 22.33
C LYS A 336 -1.99 -5.47 22.15
N ALA A 337 -0.78 -5.66 22.66
CA ALA A 337 0.38 -4.82 22.37
C ALA A 337 1.24 -5.53 21.32
N ARG A 338 1.86 -4.75 20.42
CA ARG A 338 2.87 -5.23 19.48
C ARG A 338 4.06 -4.29 19.50
N LEU A 339 5.25 -4.85 19.62
CA LEU A 339 6.48 -4.10 19.40
C LEU A 339 6.82 -4.11 17.91
N VAL A 340 7.01 -2.93 17.34
CA VAL A 340 7.22 -2.74 15.90
C VAL A 340 8.50 -1.97 15.67
N ALA A 341 9.38 -2.48 14.82
CA ALA A 341 10.56 -1.76 14.35
C ALA A 341 10.17 -0.60 13.42
N GLN A 342 10.89 0.52 13.50
CA GLN A 342 10.68 1.68 12.64
C GLN A 342 11.40 1.49 11.29
N GLY A 343 10.98 0.48 10.52
CA GLY A 343 11.63 0.05 9.29
C GLY A 343 11.74 1.11 8.19
N TYR A 344 11.04 2.25 8.33
CA TYR A 344 11.22 3.39 7.42
C TYR A 344 12.61 4.03 7.52
N THR A 345 13.36 3.79 8.61
CA THR A 345 14.75 4.24 8.78
C THR A 345 15.77 3.28 8.18
N GLN A 346 15.36 2.10 7.74
CA GLN A 346 16.25 1.10 7.13
C GLN A 346 16.82 1.58 5.79
N VAL A 347 18.09 1.26 5.58
CA VAL A 347 18.84 1.61 4.37
C VAL A 347 19.02 0.34 3.51
N GLU A 348 18.62 0.43 2.24
CA GLU A 348 18.78 -0.67 1.26
C GLU A 348 20.27 -0.95 1.02
N GLY A 349 20.65 -2.23 1.02
CA GLY A 349 22.03 -2.69 0.86
C GLY A 349 22.88 -2.66 2.12
N ILE A 350 22.33 -2.20 3.27
CA ILE A 350 22.94 -2.24 4.60
C ILE A 350 22.07 -3.08 5.53
N ASP A 351 20.82 -2.65 5.72
CA ASP A 351 19.89 -3.30 6.66
C ASP A 351 19.02 -4.38 6.00
N PHE A 352 18.86 -4.33 4.68
CA PHE A 352 18.08 -5.32 3.92
C PHE A 352 18.46 -5.29 2.44
N ASP A 353 18.36 -6.45 1.78
CA ASP A 353 18.54 -6.58 0.33
C ASP A 353 17.19 -6.83 -0.37
N GLU A 354 16.45 -7.88 0.00
CA GLU A 354 15.17 -8.24 -0.60
C GLU A 354 14.01 -8.11 0.41
N THR A 355 12.91 -7.48 -0.02
CA THR A 355 11.80 -7.16 0.88
C THR A 355 10.48 -7.80 0.50
N PHE A 356 10.31 -8.20 -0.78
CA PHE A 356 9.03 -8.64 -1.28
C PHE A 356 8.79 -10.13 -1.03
N ALA A 357 7.74 -10.43 -0.25
CA ALA A 357 7.16 -11.75 -0.18
C ALA A 357 6.06 -11.91 -1.25
N PRO A 358 5.88 -13.10 -1.82
CA PRO A 358 4.69 -13.39 -2.62
C PRO A 358 3.43 -13.23 -1.79
N VAL A 359 2.39 -12.65 -2.37
CA VAL A 359 1.07 -12.51 -1.74
C VAL A 359 0.03 -13.14 -2.65
N ALA A 360 -0.81 -14.01 -2.10
CA ALA A 360 -1.89 -14.65 -2.85
C ALA A 360 -2.86 -13.60 -3.43
N ARG A 361 -3.21 -13.77 -4.70
CA ARG A 361 -4.24 -12.95 -5.33
C ARG A 361 -5.63 -13.43 -4.91
N LEU A 362 -6.61 -12.53 -4.83
CA LEU A 362 -8.00 -12.91 -4.54
C LEU A 362 -8.58 -13.87 -5.58
N GLU A 363 -8.17 -13.73 -6.83
CA GLU A 363 -8.52 -14.67 -7.90
C GLU A 363 -8.04 -16.08 -7.61
N ALA A 364 -6.81 -16.25 -7.08
CA ALA A 364 -6.26 -17.54 -6.68
C ALA A 364 -7.11 -18.19 -5.57
N ILE A 365 -7.52 -17.39 -4.58
CA ILE A 365 -8.42 -17.87 -3.51
C ILE A 365 -9.78 -18.32 -4.08
N ARG A 366 -10.36 -17.55 -5.02
CA ARG A 366 -11.62 -17.93 -5.66
C ARG A 366 -11.51 -19.16 -6.53
N ILE A 367 -10.38 -19.36 -7.23
CA ILE A 367 -10.07 -20.60 -7.95
C ILE A 367 -9.98 -21.78 -6.97
N LEU A 368 -9.27 -21.59 -5.85
CA LEU A 368 -9.18 -22.62 -4.80
C LEU A 368 -10.55 -23.01 -4.26
N LEU A 369 -11.43 -22.03 -3.96
CA LEU A 369 -12.80 -22.29 -3.48
C LEU A 369 -13.65 -23.01 -4.53
N ALA A 370 -13.56 -22.61 -5.81
CA ALA A 370 -14.25 -23.30 -6.90
C ALA A 370 -13.75 -24.75 -7.09
N TYR A 371 -12.44 -24.94 -7.02
CA TYR A 371 -11.80 -26.25 -7.09
C TYR A 371 -12.22 -27.16 -5.93
N ALA A 372 -12.16 -26.63 -4.71
CA ALA A 372 -12.54 -27.36 -3.50
C ALA A 372 -14.00 -27.82 -3.54
N ASN A 373 -14.91 -26.96 -4.00
CA ASN A 373 -16.31 -27.31 -4.13
C ASN A 373 -16.54 -28.39 -5.21
N HIS A 374 -15.84 -28.30 -6.35
CA HIS A 374 -15.95 -29.30 -7.43
C HIS A 374 -15.47 -30.68 -6.98
N HIS A 375 -14.36 -30.73 -6.22
CA HIS A 375 -13.73 -31.98 -5.76
C HIS A 375 -14.20 -32.46 -4.37
N ASN A 376 -15.19 -31.82 -3.75
CA ASN A 376 -15.64 -32.14 -2.39
C ASN A 376 -14.57 -31.99 -1.31
N ILE A 377 -13.70 -31.03 -1.44
CA ILE A 377 -12.68 -30.73 -0.44
C ILE A 377 -13.27 -29.75 0.57
N LEU A 378 -13.30 -30.14 1.84
CA LEU A 378 -13.58 -29.21 2.90
C LEU A 378 -12.31 -28.42 3.23
N LEU A 379 -12.38 -27.10 3.17
CA LEU A 379 -11.26 -26.22 3.46
C LEU A 379 -11.24 -25.80 4.92
N TYR A 380 -10.05 -25.81 5.48
CA TYR A 380 -9.72 -25.41 6.86
C TYR A 380 -8.83 -24.20 6.86
N GLN A 381 -8.82 -23.48 7.99
CA GLN A 381 -7.97 -22.32 8.20
C GLN A 381 -7.13 -22.47 9.46
N MET A 382 -5.89 -22.04 9.37
CA MET A 382 -4.96 -21.84 10.49
C MET A 382 -4.41 -20.42 10.49
N ASP A 383 -4.16 -19.89 11.69
CA ASP A 383 -3.52 -18.57 11.92
C ASP A 383 -2.22 -18.76 12.69
N VAL A 384 -1.13 -18.22 12.18
CA VAL A 384 0.20 -18.29 12.82
C VAL A 384 0.35 -17.14 13.80
N LYS A 385 0.55 -17.48 15.08
CA LYS A 385 0.81 -16.47 16.10
C LYS A 385 2.22 -15.90 15.92
N SER A 386 2.30 -14.57 15.80
CA SER A 386 3.57 -13.86 15.67
C SER A 386 4.44 -14.38 14.50
N ALA A 387 3.84 -14.54 13.33
CA ALA A 387 4.44 -15.15 12.13
C ALA A 387 5.84 -14.60 11.83
N PHE A 388 6.03 -13.27 11.80
CA PHE A 388 7.31 -12.66 11.46
C PHE A 388 8.44 -13.00 12.45
N LEU A 389 8.09 -13.25 13.72
CA LEU A 389 9.07 -13.64 14.74
C LEU A 389 9.67 -15.04 14.50
N ASN A 390 9.15 -15.79 13.53
CA ASN A 390 9.71 -17.08 13.10
C ASN A 390 10.64 -16.92 11.88
N GLY A 391 10.55 -15.82 11.13
CA GLY A 391 11.35 -15.60 9.93
C GLY A 391 12.81 -15.35 10.26
N LYS A 392 13.72 -16.16 9.72
CA LYS A 392 15.17 -15.98 9.87
C LYS A 392 15.63 -14.84 8.96
N ILE A 393 16.51 -13.99 9.47
CA ILE A 393 17.17 -12.93 8.71
C ILE A 393 18.64 -13.24 8.54
N GLU A 394 19.18 -12.96 7.37
CA GLU A 394 20.60 -13.18 7.06
C GLU A 394 21.45 -11.92 7.29
N GLU A 395 20.80 -10.75 7.27
CA GLU A 395 21.44 -9.47 7.46
C GLU A 395 21.69 -9.17 8.94
N GLU A 396 22.75 -8.43 9.24
CA GLU A 396 23.02 -7.91 10.58
C GLU A 396 22.16 -6.69 10.87
N VAL A 397 21.07 -6.88 11.60
CA VAL A 397 20.12 -5.82 11.95
C VAL A 397 20.14 -5.56 13.46
N TYR A 398 20.22 -4.29 13.82
CA TYR A 398 20.24 -3.83 15.20
C TYR A 398 19.06 -2.92 15.49
N VAL A 399 18.40 -3.17 16.63
CA VAL A 399 17.25 -2.36 17.07
C VAL A 399 17.53 -1.76 18.45
N ALA A 400 17.02 -0.56 18.67
CA ALA A 400 17.07 0.09 19.97
C ALA A 400 16.26 -0.68 21.00
N GLN A 401 16.64 -0.60 22.26
CA GLN A 401 15.85 -1.17 23.35
C GLN A 401 14.43 -0.57 23.33
N PRO A 402 13.40 -1.39 23.61
CA PRO A 402 12.02 -0.94 23.53
C PRO A 402 11.70 0.15 24.57
N PRO A 403 10.96 1.21 24.17
CA PRO A 403 10.61 2.28 25.08
C PRO A 403 9.87 1.77 26.32
N GLY A 404 10.40 2.13 27.52
CA GLY A 404 9.88 1.74 28.83
C GLY A 404 10.36 0.37 29.34
N PHE A 405 11.18 -0.35 28.55
CA PHE A 405 11.78 -1.62 28.91
C PHE A 405 13.30 -1.63 28.68
N GLU A 406 13.90 -0.44 28.75
CA GLU A 406 15.34 -0.31 28.66
C GLU A 406 16.01 -0.91 29.88
N ASP A 407 17.10 -1.69 29.72
CA ASP A 407 17.88 -2.24 30.81
C ASP A 407 18.60 -1.13 31.57
N PRO A 408 18.26 -0.87 32.85
CA PRO A 408 18.90 0.19 33.63
C PRO A 408 20.41 -0.03 33.87
N LYS A 409 20.88 -1.29 33.75
CA LYS A 409 22.29 -1.65 33.96
C LYS A 409 23.13 -1.45 32.68
N HIS A 410 22.46 -1.53 31.53
CA HIS A 410 23.10 -1.50 30.22
C HIS A 410 22.35 -0.58 29.23
N PRO A 411 22.22 0.71 29.52
CA PRO A 411 21.43 1.62 28.69
C PRO A 411 22.01 1.83 27.29
N ASP A 412 23.32 1.61 27.12
CA ASP A 412 24.03 1.80 25.85
C ASP A 412 24.06 0.53 24.98
N MET A 413 23.46 -0.56 25.43
CA MET A 413 23.37 -1.78 24.63
C MET A 413 22.14 -1.73 23.70
N VAL A 414 22.21 -2.50 22.62
CA VAL A 414 21.16 -2.64 21.61
C VAL A 414 20.84 -4.11 21.38
N TYR A 415 19.68 -4.41 20.79
CA TYR A 415 19.36 -5.78 20.41
C TYR A 415 19.82 -6.08 18.99
N LYS A 416 20.63 -7.12 18.82
CA LYS A 416 20.92 -7.74 17.52
C LYS A 416 19.83 -8.75 17.21
N LEU A 417 19.23 -8.66 16.02
CA LEU A 417 18.16 -9.55 15.59
C LEU A 417 18.70 -10.83 14.99
N ASN A 418 18.18 -11.98 15.44
CA ASN A 418 18.38 -13.30 14.86
C ASN A 418 17.22 -13.67 13.93
N LYS A 419 16.03 -13.10 14.19
CA LYS A 419 14.82 -13.29 13.42
C LYS A 419 14.13 -11.95 13.15
N ALA A 420 13.24 -11.95 12.19
CA ALA A 420 12.54 -10.74 11.77
C ALA A 420 11.61 -10.20 12.86
N LEU A 421 11.39 -8.90 12.85
CA LEU A 421 10.50 -8.16 13.73
C LEU A 421 9.41 -7.48 12.90
N TYR A 422 8.20 -7.35 13.47
CA TYR A 422 7.16 -6.54 12.84
C TYR A 422 7.68 -5.13 12.54
N GLY A 423 7.41 -4.64 11.32
CA GLY A 423 7.83 -3.33 10.86
C GLY A 423 9.14 -3.28 10.08
N LEU A 424 9.96 -4.32 10.11
CA LEU A 424 11.10 -4.46 9.21
C LEU A 424 10.62 -4.69 7.77
N LYS A 425 11.32 -4.12 6.80
CA LYS A 425 10.98 -4.24 5.38
C LYS A 425 11.08 -5.67 4.85
N GLN A 426 12.08 -6.44 5.31
CA GLN A 426 12.30 -7.84 4.92
C GLN A 426 11.48 -8.86 5.74
N ALA A 427 10.78 -8.46 6.79
CA ALA A 427 10.08 -9.41 7.66
C ALA A 427 9.07 -10.32 6.92
N PRO A 428 8.25 -9.82 5.98
CA PRO A 428 7.36 -10.68 5.21
C PRO A 428 8.11 -11.71 4.36
N HIS A 429 9.23 -11.32 3.74
CA HIS A 429 10.07 -12.19 2.93
C HIS A 429 10.71 -13.29 3.77
N ALA A 430 11.36 -12.92 4.88
CA ALA A 430 12.00 -13.86 5.80
C ALA A 430 11.02 -14.92 6.36
N TRP A 431 9.80 -14.50 6.69
CA TRP A 431 8.76 -15.42 7.13
C TRP A 431 8.33 -16.36 6.01
N TYR A 432 8.04 -15.82 4.81
CA TYR A 432 7.64 -16.64 3.67
C TYR A 432 8.70 -17.69 3.32
N ASP A 433 9.97 -17.31 3.28
CA ASP A 433 11.06 -18.25 2.97
C ASP A 433 11.20 -19.34 4.03
N THR A 434 11.11 -18.99 5.30
CA THR A 434 11.13 -19.95 6.41
C THR A 434 9.99 -20.98 6.28
N LEU A 435 8.76 -20.50 6.00
CA LEU A 435 7.60 -21.39 5.83
C LEU A 435 7.69 -22.23 4.55
N LYS A 436 8.14 -21.62 3.44
CA LYS A 436 8.36 -22.32 2.16
C LYS A 436 9.35 -23.48 2.29
N ASP A 437 10.48 -23.24 2.96
CA ASP A 437 11.51 -24.26 3.13
C ASP A 437 11.03 -25.38 4.06
N PHE A 438 10.29 -25.04 5.10
CA PHE A 438 9.64 -26.04 5.94
C PHE A 438 8.67 -26.91 5.13
N LEU A 439 7.75 -26.32 4.38
CA LEU A 439 6.79 -27.06 3.56
C LEU A 439 7.49 -27.92 2.49
N LYS A 440 8.54 -27.41 1.83
CA LYS A 440 9.36 -28.19 0.90
C LYS A 440 10.02 -29.39 1.58
N SER A 441 10.53 -29.23 2.80
CA SER A 441 11.14 -30.33 3.57
C SER A 441 10.14 -31.45 3.87
N LYS A 442 8.83 -31.10 3.94
CA LYS A 442 7.73 -32.06 4.12
C LYS A 442 7.16 -32.58 2.80
N GLY A 443 7.81 -32.24 1.66
CA GLY A 443 7.47 -32.77 0.34
C GLY A 443 6.38 -31.98 -0.40
N PHE A 444 6.01 -30.80 0.05
CA PHE A 444 5.11 -29.89 -0.67
C PHE A 444 5.85 -29.19 -1.81
N LYS A 445 5.15 -28.95 -2.91
CA LYS A 445 5.67 -28.24 -4.08
C LYS A 445 4.97 -26.90 -4.22
N PRO A 446 5.72 -25.78 -4.34
CA PRO A 446 5.11 -24.49 -4.63
C PRO A 446 4.54 -24.46 -6.06
N GLY A 447 3.48 -23.70 -6.26
CA GLY A 447 2.90 -23.47 -7.58
C GLY A 447 3.87 -22.76 -8.52
N SER A 448 3.70 -23.02 -9.81
CA SER A 448 4.60 -22.52 -10.86
C SER A 448 4.46 -21.02 -11.10
N LEU A 449 3.24 -20.47 -10.98
CA LEU A 449 2.91 -19.06 -11.17
C LEU A 449 2.48 -18.36 -9.87
N ASP A 450 1.89 -19.11 -8.96
CA ASP A 450 1.53 -18.63 -7.64
C ASP A 450 2.40 -19.34 -6.60
N PRO A 451 3.53 -18.72 -6.17
CA PRO A 451 4.41 -19.32 -5.18
C PRO A 451 3.74 -19.51 -3.82
N THR A 452 2.59 -18.86 -3.57
CA THR A 452 1.84 -18.99 -2.31
C THR A 452 0.92 -20.20 -2.27
N LEU A 453 0.71 -20.88 -3.42
CA LEU A 453 0.04 -22.16 -3.51
C LEU A 453 1.06 -23.29 -3.28
N PHE A 454 0.75 -24.22 -2.40
CA PHE A 454 1.53 -25.43 -2.18
C PHE A 454 0.66 -26.66 -2.39
N THR A 455 1.19 -27.65 -3.10
CA THR A 455 0.48 -28.89 -3.40
C THR A 455 1.31 -30.10 -3.03
N LYS A 456 0.64 -31.18 -2.63
CA LYS A 456 1.24 -32.49 -2.38
C LYS A 456 0.23 -33.58 -2.73
N THR A 457 0.68 -34.67 -3.31
CA THR A 457 -0.18 -35.80 -3.62
C THR A 457 0.01 -36.91 -2.56
N TYR A 458 -1.09 -37.35 -1.98
CA TYR A 458 -1.17 -38.46 -1.04
C TYR A 458 -2.07 -39.55 -1.63
N ASP A 459 -1.54 -40.73 -1.89
CA ASP A 459 -2.29 -41.87 -2.41
C ASP A 459 -3.15 -41.54 -3.65
N GLY A 460 -2.66 -40.67 -4.52
CA GLY A 460 -3.37 -40.19 -5.71
C GLY A 460 -4.29 -39.00 -5.51
N GLU A 461 -4.52 -38.59 -4.29
CA GLU A 461 -5.35 -37.42 -3.96
C GLU A 461 -4.53 -36.15 -3.76
N LEU A 462 -5.00 -35.05 -4.31
CA LEU A 462 -4.31 -33.77 -4.23
C LEU A 462 -4.66 -33.04 -2.93
N PHE A 463 -3.64 -32.78 -2.13
CA PHE A 463 -3.68 -31.86 -1.03
C PHE A 463 -3.31 -30.46 -1.51
N VAL A 464 -4.09 -29.46 -1.15
CA VAL A 464 -3.86 -28.05 -1.49
C VAL A 464 -3.67 -27.22 -0.24
N CYS A 465 -2.72 -26.28 -0.30
CA CYS A 465 -2.45 -25.34 0.77
C CYS A 465 -2.14 -23.97 0.16
N GLN A 466 -2.87 -22.94 0.55
CA GLN A 466 -2.68 -21.56 0.10
C GLN A 466 -2.25 -20.70 1.28
N ILE A 467 -1.13 -20.00 1.13
CA ILE A 467 -0.56 -19.13 2.18
C ILE A 467 -0.91 -17.67 1.87
N TYR A 468 -1.33 -16.96 2.92
CA TYR A 468 -1.52 -15.50 2.88
C TYR A 468 -0.94 -14.89 4.17
N VAL A 469 0.36 -14.60 4.16
CA VAL A 469 1.14 -14.05 5.27
C VAL A 469 1.09 -14.98 6.50
N ASP A 470 0.23 -14.71 7.49
CA ASP A 470 -0.01 -15.48 8.70
C ASP A 470 -1.21 -16.44 8.61
N ASP A 471 -2.09 -16.23 7.65
CA ASP A 471 -3.23 -17.11 7.38
C ASP A 471 -2.87 -18.23 6.40
N ILE A 472 -3.28 -19.45 6.70
CA ILE A 472 -3.10 -20.63 5.86
C ILE A 472 -4.45 -21.31 5.63
N ILE A 473 -4.85 -21.46 4.35
CA ILE A 473 -6.01 -22.25 3.94
C ILE A 473 -5.51 -23.57 3.38
N PHE A 474 -6.12 -24.67 3.78
CA PHE A 474 -5.72 -25.98 3.30
C PHE A 474 -6.87 -26.98 3.30
N GLY A 475 -6.71 -28.05 2.52
CA GLY A 475 -7.67 -29.15 2.49
C GLY A 475 -7.27 -30.27 1.55
N CYS A 476 -7.92 -31.40 1.75
CA CYS A 476 -7.83 -32.59 0.92
C CYS A 476 -9.19 -33.28 0.88
N THR A 477 -9.44 -34.11 -0.13
CA THR A 477 -10.63 -34.98 -0.20
C THR A 477 -10.71 -35.94 0.98
N ASN A 478 -9.57 -36.42 1.46
CA ASN A 478 -9.47 -37.27 2.65
C ASN A 478 -9.11 -36.43 3.88
N GLN A 479 -10.03 -36.37 4.84
CA GLN A 479 -9.91 -35.59 6.09
C GLN A 479 -8.64 -35.95 6.89
N LYS A 480 -8.22 -37.19 6.88
CA LYS A 480 -7.03 -37.65 7.60
C LYS A 480 -5.78 -36.81 7.25
N TYR A 481 -5.57 -36.50 5.97
CA TYR A 481 -4.41 -35.70 5.54
C TYR A 481 -4.50 -34.23 5.95
N SER A 482 -5.73 -33.72 6.07
CA SER A 482 -5.94 -32.37 6.61
C SER A 482 -5.60 -32.32 8.11
N ASP A 483 -5.99 -33.35 8.87
CA ASP A 483 -5.67 -33.44 10.30
C ASP A 483 -4.16 -33.62 10.52
N GLU A 484 -3.51 -34.52 9.76
CA GLU A 484 -2.05 -34.72 9.80
C GLU A 484 -1.28 -33.42 9.50
N PHE A 485 -1.73 -32.66 8.50
CA PHE A 485 -1.15 -31.36 8.17
C PHE A 485 -1.30 -30.38 9.33
N GLY A 486 -2.48 -30.31 9.93
CA GLY A 486 -2.75 -29.47 11.09
C GLY A 486 -1.79 -29.78 12.26
N TYR A 487 -1.60 -31.05 12.60
CA TYR A 487 -0.66 -31.48 13.64
C TYR A 487 0.78 -31.13 13.29
N MET A 488 1.21 -31.41 12.07
CA MET A 488 2.55 -31.12 11.58
C MET A 488 2.90 -29.63 11.68
N MET A 489 1.95 -28.75 11.36
CA MET A 489 2.14 -27.31 11.42
C MET A 489 2.16 -26.80 12.87
N GLN A 490 1.29 -27.34 13.75
CA GLN A 490 1.24 -26.98 15.17
C GLN A 490 2.46 -27.46 15.96
N GLU A 491 3.09 -28.55 15.55
CA GLU A 491 4.35 -29.04 16.12
C GLU A 491 5.51 -28.08 15.83
N GLN A 492 5.53 -27.49 14.62
CA GLN A 492 6.61 -26.62 14.19
C GLN A 492 6.43 -25.15 14.61
N TYR A 493 5.21 -24.66 14.55
CA TYR A 493 4.88 -23.26 14.80
C TYR A 493 3.75 -23.13 15.82
N LYS A 494 3.78 -22.05 16.61
CA LYS A 494 2.67 -21.71 17.49
C LYS A 494 1.48 -21.23 16.67
N MET A 495 0.50 -22.09 16.42
CA MET A 495 -0.63 -21.85 15.53
C MET A 495 -1.96 -22.08 16.24
N SER A 496 -2.96 -21.32 15.80
CA SER A 496 -4.36 -21.56 16.16
C SER A 496 -5.07 -22.26 15.02
N MET A 497 -5.60 -23.47 15.27
CA MET A 497 -6.53 -24.12 14.35
C MET A 497 -7.87 -23.41 14.45
N MET A 498 -8.30 -22.74 13.36
CA MET A 498 -9.56 -22.00 13.31
C MET A 498 -10.75 -22.88 12.93
N GLY A 499 -10.45 -24.14 12.53
CA GLY A 499 -11.44 -25.09 12.04
C GLY A 499 -11.81 -24.87 10.59
N GLU A 500 -13.06 -25.17 10.24
CA GLU A 500 -13.60 -24.94 8.89
C GLU A 500 -13.48 -23.48 8.47
N LEU A 501 -13.11 -23.24 7.21
CA LEU A 501 -12.95 -21.91 6.64
C LEU A 501 -14.31 -21.17 6.60
N LYS A 502 -14.48 -20.17 7.44
CA LYS A 502 -15.69 -19.35 7.54
C LYS A 502 -15.45 -17.88 7.20
N PHE A 503 -14.27 -17.38 7.54
CA PHE A 503 -13.88 -15.98 7.30
C PHE A 503 -12.46 -15.92 6.77
N PHE A 504 -12.27 -15.25 5.64
CA PHE A 504 -10.94 -15.06 5.08
C PHE A 504 -10.84 -13.71 4.38
N LEU A 505 -9.87 -12.89 4.77
CA LEU A 505 -9.67 -11.54 4.19
C LEU A 505 -10.97 -10.72 4.12
N GLY A 506 -11.81 -10.81 5.15
CA GLY A 506 -13.10 -10.12 5.20
C GLY A 506 -14.20 -10.71 4.31
N LEU A 507 -13.92 -11.78 3.57
CA LEU A 507 -14.92 -12.60 2.91
C LEU A 507 -15.54 -13.54 3.94
N GLN A 508 -16.87 -13.66 3.94
CA GLN A 508 -17.62 -14.66 4.65
C GLN A 508 -17.85 -15.85 3.72
N ILE A 509 -17.34 -17.00 4.08
CA ILE A 509 -17.38 -18.21 3.26
C ILE A 509 -18.29 -19.21 3.96
N ARG A 510 -19.32 -19.68 3.29
CA ARG A 510 -20.21 -20.72 3.76
C ARG A 510 -20.05 -21.93 2.89
N GLN A 511 -19.43 -22.97 3.42
CA GLN A 511 -19.26 -24.26 2.76
C GLN A 511 -20.49 -25.13 3.11
N GLN A 512 -21.17 -25.63 2.08
CA GLN A 512 -22.30 -26.55 2.23
C GLN A 512 -22.02 -27.82 1.39
N SER A 513 -22.79 -28.87 1.59
CA SER A 513 -22.60 -30.13 0.86
C SER A 513 -22.69 -30.01 -0.66
N ASN A 514 -23.43 -29.00 -1.16
CA ASN A 514 -23.73 -28.83 -2.58
C ASN A 514 -23.27 -27.49 -3.18
N ASP A 515 -22.77 -26.57 -2.36
CA ASP A 515 -22.30 -25.27 -2.83
C ASP A 515 -21.36 -24.57 -1.84
N ILE A 516 -20.65 -23.57 -2.36
CA ILE A 516 -19.94 -22.57 -1.55
C ILE A 516 -20.52 -21.20 -1.85
N PHE A 517 -20.92 -20.48 -0.80
CA PHE A 517 -21.40 -19.12 -0.91
C PHE A 517 -20.40 -18.15 -0.27
N ILE A 518 -20.04 -17.08 -1.01
CA ILE A 518 -19.04 -16.09 -0.62
C ILE A 518 -19.70 -14.71 -0.56
N SER A 519 -19.66 -14.04 0.58
CA SER A 519 -20.25 -12.70 0.78
C SER A 519 -19.37 -11.81 1.65
N GLN A 520 -19.76 -10.54 1.78
CA GLN A 520 -19.12 -9.57 2.68
C GLN A 520 -20.18 -8.83 3.51
N GLU A 521 -21.22 -9.51 3.90
CA GLU A 521 -22.38 -8.92 4.60
C GLU A 521 -22.00 -8.14 5.86
N LYS A 522 -21.10 -8.69 6.71
CA LYS A 522 -20.64 -8.03 7.93
C LYS A 522 -19.90 -6.73 7.60
N PHE A 523 -18.92 -6.80 6.69
CA PHE A 523 -18.17 -5.61 6.26
C PHE A 523 -19.07 -4.55 5.62
N LEU A 524 -20.05 -4.97 4.85
CA LEU A 524 -21.04 -4.06 4.25
C LEU A 524 -21.84 -3.33 5.34
N LYS A 525 -22.35 -4.04 6.36
CA LYS A 525 -23.06 -3.44 7.48
C LYS A 525 -22.19 -2.43 8.23
N ASP A 526 -20.94 -2.77 8.49
CA ASP A 526 -19.96 -1.86 9.13
C ASP A 526 -19.67 -0.63 8.25
N CYS A 527 -19.56 -0.83 6.94
CA CYS A 527 -19.39 0.25 5.96
C CYS A 527 -20.59 1.21 5.95
N LEU A 528 -21.81 0.69 5.91
CA LEU A 528 -23.04 1.49 5.96
C LEU A 528 -23.13 2.28 7.28
N LYS A 529 -22.78 1.66 8.41
CA LYS A 529 -22.70 2.32 9.72
C LYS A 529 -21.68 3.44 9.73
N LYS A 530 -20.47 3.18 9.24
CA LYS A 530 -19.37 4.17 9.15
C LYS A 530 -19.77 5.43 8.38
N PHE A 531 -20.54 5.30 7.32
CA PHE A 531 -20.96 6.41 6.46
C PHE A 531 -22.37 6.95 6.76
N GLY A 532 -23.03 6.49 7.84
CA GLY A 532 -24.36 6.96 8.24
C GLY A 532 -25.46 6.60 7.24
N MET A 533 -25.38 5.41 6.62
CA MET A 533 -26.29 4.95 5.56
C MET A 533 -27.08 3.69 5.98
N GLN A 534 -27.20 3.39 7.28
CA GLN A 534 -27.89 2.18 7.78
C GLN A 534 -29.40 2.18 7.43
N ASP A 535 -30.04 3.32 7.64
CA ASP A 535 -31.50 3.46 7.50
C ASP A 535 -31.89 4.19 6.19
N CYS A 536 -31.06 4.09 5.15
CA CYS A 536 -31.31 4.75 3.90
C CYS A 536 -32.31 3.98 3.02
N ASN A 537 -33.13 4.72 2.24
CA ASN A 537 -33.95 4.11 1.22
C ASN A 537 -33.08 3.44 0.15
N GLY A 538 -33.36 2.15 -0.14
CA GLY A 538 -32.63 1.36 -1.11
C GLY A 538 -32.84 1.81 -2.56
N TYR A 539 -31.86 1.47 -3.41
CA TYR A 539 -31.97 1.56 -4.87
C TYR A 539 -31.84 0.18 -5.50
N THR A 540 -32.51 -0.02 -6.64
CA THR A 540 -32.46 -1.29 -7.37
C THR A 540 -31.27 -1.42 -8.31
N THR A 541 -30.55 -0.33 -8.59
CA THR A 541 -29.37 -0.31 -9.47
C THR A 541 -28.26 0.56 -8.88
N PRO A 542 -26.98 0.14 -8.98
CA PRO A 542 -25.86 0.90 -8.42
C PRO A 542 -25.59 2.21 -9.15
N MET A 543 -25.96 2.30 -10.44
CA MET A 543 -25.80 3.49 -11.26
C MET A 543 -26.99 3.64 -12.23
N PRO A 544 -27.39 4.87 -12.61
CA PRO A 544 -28.39 5.07 -13.64
C PRO A 544 -27.86 4.61 -15.00
N THR A 545 -28.74 4.07 -15.85
CA THR A 545 -28.39 3.60 -17.20
C THR A 545 -27.75 4.70 -18.06
N LYS A 546 -28.18 5.96 -17.88
CA LYS A 546 -27.55 7.14 -18.51
C LYS A 546 -26.78 7.92 -17.44
N SER A 547 -25.62 7.41 -17.04
CA SER A 547 -24.75 8.14 -16.13
C SER A 547 -24.09 9.33 -16.83
N HIS A 548 -24.17 10.49 -16.19
CA HIS A 548 -23.54 11.74 -16.65
C HIS A 548 -22.39 12.17 -15.76
N LEU A 549 -21.63 11.21 -15.19
CA LEU A 549 -20.45 11.54 -14.40
C LEU A 549 -19.38 12.20 -15.28
N GLY A 550 -19.02 13.40 -14.93
CA GLY A 550 -18.00 14.21 -15.58
C GLY A 550 -17.24 15.04 -14.53
N PRO A 551 -16.30 15.90 -14.92
CA PRO A 551 -15.47 16.66 -13.99
C PRO A 551 -16.24 17.62 -13.09
N ASP A 552 -17.47 18.02 -13.50
CA ASP A 552 -18.38 18.94 -12.78
C ASP A 552 -17.65 20.20 -12.29
N ALA A 553 -17.08 20.94 -13.25
CA ALA A 553 -16.20 22.08 -12.97
C ALA A 553 -16.83 23.14 -12.05
N ASN A 554 -18.17 23.34 -12.16
CA ASN A 554 -18.91 24.30 -11.36
C ASN A 554 -19.57 23.70 -10.10
N GLY A 555 -19.40 22.37 -9.88
CA GLY A 555 -19.98 21.66 -8.75
C GLY A 555 -19.27 22.03 -7.44
N LYS A 556 -20.05 22.01 -6.35
CA LYS A 556 -19.51 22.19 -5.02
C LYS A 556 -18.49 21.11 -4.66
N GLU A 557 -17.38 21.52 -4.05
CA GLU A 557 -16.34 20.62 -3.61
C GLU A 557 -16.80 19.72 -2.47
N PHE A 558 -16.31 18.49 -2.47
CA PHE A 558 -16.57 17.51 -1.44
C PHE A 558 -15.26 17.09 -0.77
N ASP A 559 -15.30 16.74 0.51
CA ASP A 559 -14.12 16.29 1.26
C ASP A 559 -13.45 15.09 0.59
N GLN A 560 -12.21 15.32 0.13
CA GLN A 560 -11.42 14.32 -0.58
C GLN A 560 -11.09 13.10 0.29
N LYS A 561 -10.86 13.31 1.59
CA LYS A 561 -10.49 12.27 2.54
C LYS A 561 -11.65 11.30 2.79
N VAL A 562 -12.83 11.86 2.99
CA VAL A 562 -14.08 11.10 3.13
C VAL A 562 -14.39 10.34 1.84
N TYR A 563 -14.30 11.03 0.68
CA TYR A 563 -14.54 10.41 -0.61
C TYR A 563 -13.62 9.22 -0.89
N ARG A 564 -12.31 9.39 -0.68
CA ARG A 564 -11.33 8.30 -0.83
C ARG A 564 -11.60 7.13 0.12
N SER A 565 -12.03 7.42 1.36
CA SER A 565 -12.43 6.38 2.31
C SER A 565 -13.64 5.59 1.82
N MET A 566 -14.66 6.26 1.24
CA MET A 566 -15.84 5.61 0.67
C MET A 566 -15.46 4.73 -0.53
N ILE A 567 -14.68 5.27 -1.49
CA ILE A 567 -14.22 4.52 -2.67
C ILE A 567 -13.37 3.31 -2.26
N GLY A 568 -12.44 3.46 -1.30
CA GLY A 568 -11.62 2.35 -0.81
C GLY A 568 -12.46 1.23 -0.21
N SER A 569 -13.50 1.57 0.57
CA SER A 569 -14.44 0.58 1.13
C SER A 569 -15.26 -0.12 0.03
N LEU A 570 -15.70 0.62 -1.01
CA LEU A 570 -16.45 0.04 -2.12
C LEU A 570 -15.59 -0.84 -3.03
N LEU A 571 -14.32 -0.46 -3.29
CA LEU A 571 -13.38 -1.32 -4.03
C LEU A 571 -13.14 -2.65 -3.31
N TYR A 572 -13.10 -2.62 -1.98
CA TYR A 572 -12.99 -3.86 -1.20
C TYR A 572 -14.26 -4.73 -1.29
N LEU A 573 -15.45 -4.13 -1.33
CA LEU A 573 -16.72 -4.83 -1.54
C LEU A 573 -16.82 -5.45 -2.95
N CYS A 574 -16.14 -4.88 -3.97
CA CYS A 574 -16.07 -5.50 -5.30
C CYS A 574 -15.44 -6.91 -5.28
N ALA A 575 -14.83 -7.35 -4.20
CA ALA A 575 -14.27 -8.70 -4.09
C ALA A 575 -15.33 -9.81 -4.07
N SER A 576 -16.57 -9.53 -3.67
CA SER A 576 -17.69 -10.48 -3.65
C SER A 576 -18.94 -9.98 -4.37
N THR A 577 -18.97 -8.72 -4.80
CA THR A 577 -20.11 -8.07 -5.48
C THR A 577 -19.67 -7.50 -6.83
N PRO A 578 -19.55 -8.35 -7.87
CA PRO A 578 -19.06 -7.94 -9.20
C PRO A 578 -19.93 -6.89 -9.89
N ASP A 579 -21.20 -6.87 -9.62
CA ASP A 579 -22.21 -5.96 -10.18
C ASP A 579 -21.99 -4.47 -9.87
N ILE A 580 -21.29 -4.13 -8.79
CA ILE A 580 -20.93 -2.74 -8.50
C ILE A 580 -19.59 -2.30 -9.12
N MET A 581 -18.80 -3.23 -9.69
CA MET A 581 -17.42 -2.98 -10.13
C MET A 581 -17.31 -1.80 -11.10
N LEU A 582 -18.12 -1.77 -12.15
CA LEU A 582 -18.14 -0.67 -13.12
C LEU A 582 -18.46 0.66 -12.45
N SER A 583 -19.51 0.70 -11.63
CA SER A 583 -19.98 1.92 -10.96
C SER A 583 -18.93 2.49 -10.01
N VAL A 584 -18.26 1.62 -9.25
CA VAL A 584 -17.17 2.00 -8.33
C VAL A 584 -15.96 2.51 -9.11
N CYS A 585 -15.56 1.81 -10.17
CA CYS A 585 -14.43 2.22 -11.02
C CYS A 585 -14.66 3.58 -11.70
N MET A 586 -15.91 3.87 -12.13
CA MET A 586 -16.27 5.17 -12.68
C MET A 586 -16.18 6.29 -11.63
N CYS A 587 -16.71 6.07 -10.41
CA CYS A 587 -16.61 7.04 -9.31
C CYS A 587 -15.16 7.24 -8.86
N ALA A 588 -14.35 6.19 -8.88
CA ALA A 588 -12.93 6.24 -8.48
C ALA A 588 -12.06 7.20 -9.33
N ARG A 589 -12.49 7.51 -10.56
CA ARG A 589 -11.79 8.45 -11.46
C ARG A 589 -11.72 9.87 -10.90
N PHE A 590 -12.63 10.24 -9.99
CA PHE A 590 -12.76 11.60 -9.44
C PHE A 590 -12.16 11.76 -8.03
N GLN A 591 -11.34 10.82 -7.56
CA GLN A 591 -10.74 10.85 -6.21
C GLN A 591 -9.77 12.02 -5.98
N ALA A 592 -9.21 12.60 -7.06
CA ALA A 592 -8.28 13.72 -6.95
C ALA A 592 -8.99 15.03 -6.60
N ALA A 593 -10.17 15.28 -7.18
CA ALA A 593 -10.97 16.48 -6.97
C ALA A 593 -12.48 16.11 -6.95
N PRO A 594 -12.97 15.49 -5.88
CA PRO A 594 -14.36 15.05 -5.80
C PRO A 594 -15.31 16.24 -5.62
N LYS A 595 -16.45 16.17 -6.31
CA LYS A 595 -17.55 17.12 -6.21
C LYS A 595 -18.78 16.47 -5.56
N GLU A 596 -19.75 17.27 -5.17
CA GLU A 596 -20.98 16.78 -4.53
C GLU A 596 -21.76 15.82 -5.43
N SER A 597 -21.76 16.04 -6.75
CA SER A 597 -22.36 15.13 -7.75
C SER A 597 -21.71 13.74 -7.72
N HIS A 598 -20.38 13.68 -7.56
CA HIS A 598 -19.64 12.42 -7.42
C HIS A 598 -20.00 11.70 -6.11
N HIS A 599 -20.12 12.45 -5.02
CA HIS A 599 -20.54 11.91 -3.73
C HIS A 599 -21.98 11.34 -3.78
N LEU A 600 -22.91 12.00 -4.48
CA LEU A 600 -24.26 11.49 -4.68
C LEU A 600 -24.25 10.16 -5.47
N ALA A 601 -23.38 10.03 -6.47
CA ALA A 601 -23.21 8.77 -7.19
C ALA A 601 -22.69 7.65 -6.28
N VAL A 602 -21.70 7.93 -5.43
CA VAL A 602 -21.18 6.97 -4.43
C VAL A 602 -22.28 6.59 -3.42
N LYS A 603 -23.06 7.56 -2.93
CA LYS A 603 -24.22 7.28 -2.05
C LYS A 603 -25.24 6.37 -2.73
N ARG A 604 -25.44 6.51 -4.04
CA ARG A 604 -26.36 5.62 -4.77
C ARG A 604 -25.85 4.17 -4.75
N ILE A 605 -24.56 3.93 -4.93
CA ILE A 605 -23.97 2.59 -4.82
C ILE A 605 -24.20 2.02 -3.41
N LEU A 606 -23.96 2.83 -2.36
CA LEU A 606 -24.22 2.39 -0.97
C LEU A 606 -25.69 2.07 -0.71
N ARG A 607 -26.63 2.84 -1.28
CA ARG A 607 -28.07 2.54 -1.19
C ARG A 607 -28.45 1.26 -1.94
N TYR A 608 -27.82 0.99 -3.08
CA TYR A 608 -28.00 -0.28 -3.78
C TYR A 608 -27.54 -1.46 -2.91
N LEU A 609 -26.35 -1.34 -2.31
CA LEU A 609 -25.80 -2.36 -1.41
C LEU A 609 -26.65 -2.54 -0.14
N ALA A 610 -27.20 -1.45 0.42
CA ALA A 610 -28.15 -1.54 1.54
C ALA A 610 -29.44 -2.31 1.19
N TYR A 611 -29.86 -2.25 -0.09
CA TYR A 611 -31.00 -3.02 -0.59
C TYR A 611 -30.67 -4.50 -0.87
N THR A 612 -29.39 -4.82 -1.11
CA THR A 612 -28.93 -6.16 -1.47
C THR A 612 -27.85 -6.69 -0.51
N PRO A 613 -28.05 -6.64 0.83
CA PRO A 613 -26.99 -6.89 1.81
C PRO A 613 -26.45 -8.32 1.81
N THR A 614 -27.25 -9.27 1.35
CA THR A 614 -26.93 -10.70 1.31
C THR A 614 -26.42 -11.18 -0.05
N LEU A 615 -26.26 -10.26 -1.01
CA LEU A 615 -25.73 -10.63 -2.34
C LEU A 615 -24.27 -11.07 -2.23
N GLY A 616 -23.90 -12.09 -3.02
CA GLY A 616 -22.55 -12.64 -3.04
C GLY A 616 -22.33 -13.58 -4.22
N LEU A 617 -21.21 -14.27 -4.21
CA LEU A 617 -20.85 -15.26 -5.23
C LEU A 617 -21.36 -16.63 -4.80
N TRP A 618 -21.96 -17.34 -5.74
CA TRP A 618 -22.45 -18.69 -5.54
C TRP A 618 -21.72 -19.66 -6.44
N TYR A 619 -21.08 -20.65 -5.85
CA TYR A 619 -20.31 -21.70 -6.52
C TYR A 619 -21.06 -23.03 -6.35
N PRO A 620 -21.77 -23.50 -7.37
CA PRO A 620 -22.52 -24.75 -7.32
C PRO A 620 -21.61 -25.96 -7.54
N LYS A 621 -21.90 -27.06 -6.85
CA LYS A 621 -21.26 -28.36 -7.05
C LYS A 621 -21.75 -29.02 -8.35
N GLY A 622 -20.90 -29.88 -8.95
CA GLY A 622 -21.29 -30.74 -10.07
C GLY A 622 -21.43 -30.03 -11.42
N SER A 623 -20.95 -28.78 -11.55
CA SER A 623 -20.81 -28.14 -12.86
C SER A 623 -19.59 -28.70 -13.61
N GLU A 624 -19.63 -28.72 -14.94
CA GLU A 624 -18.41 -28.87 -15.74
C GLU A 624 -17.37 -27.86 -15.28
N PHE A 625 -16.10 -28.27 -15.24
CA PHE A 625 -15.02 -27.44 -14.69
C PHE A 625 -14.21 -26.80 -15.82
N ASP A 626 -14.92 -26.24 -16.80
CA ASP A 626 -14.33 -25.57 -17.96
C ASP A 626 -14.03 -24.10 -17.66
N LEU A 627 -12.87 -23.66 -18.11
CA LEU A 627 -12.49 -22.25 -18.01
C LEU A 627 -12.99 -21.49 -19.24
N VAL A 628 -13.76 -20.41 -19.00
CA VAL A 628 -14.36 -19.57 -20.05
C VAL A 628 -14.14 -18.11 -19.72
N GLY A 629 -13.83 -17.27 -20.71
CA GLY A 629 -13.70 -15.83 -20.58
C GLY A 629 -14.69 -15.07 -21.46
N PHE A 630 -15.13 -13.90 -20.97
CA PHE A 630 -15.97 -12.96 -21.71
C PHE A 630 -15.30 -11.58 -21.65
N SER A 631 -15.31 -10.88 -22.78
CA SER A 631 -14.80 -9.52 -22.89
C SER A 631 -15.83 -8.61 -23.54
N ASP A 632 -15.86 -7.35 -23.09
CA ASP A 632 -16.70 -6.27 -23.58
C ASP A 632 -15.98 -4.94 -23.41
N ALA A 633 -16.26 -3.96 -24.28
CA ALA A 633 -15.71 -2.62 -24.13
C ALA A 633 -16.71 -1.55 -24.58
N ASP A 634 -16.91 -0.54 -23.73
CA ASP A 634 -17.58 0.68 -24.17
C ASP A 634 -16.68 1.46 -25.15
N TYR A 635 -17.26 2.01 -26.22
CA TYR A 635 -16.54 2.90 -27.13
C TYR A 635 -16.65 4.35 -26.66
N ALA A 636 -15.50 4.99 -26.41
CA ALA A 636 -15.42 6.39 -26.01
C ALA A 636 -16.30 6.77 -24.80
N GLY A 637 -16.49 5.83 -23.85
CA GLY A 637 -17.43 5.99 -22.72
C GLY A 637 -17.01 7.01 -21.70
N ASP A 638 -15.70 7.28 -21.54
CA ASP A 638 -15.23 8.37 -20.69
C ASP A 638 -15.46 9.73 -21.36
N LYS A 639 -16.22 10.60 -20.70
CA LYS A 639 -16.59 11.90 -21.25
C LYS A 639 -15.45 12.94 -21.20
N VAL A 640 -14.42 12.68 -20.40
CA VAL A 640 -13.28 13.61 -20.20
C VAL A 640 -12.27 13.45 -21.34
N ASP A 641 -11.80 12.23 -21.55
CA ASP A 641 -10.72 11.95 -22.49
C ASP A 641 -11.10 10.96 -23.60
N ARG A 642 -12.39 10.57 -23.67
CA ARG A 642 -12.93 9.68 -24.71
C ARG A 642 -12.28 8.29 -24.76
N LYS A 643 -11.65 7.87 -23.67
CA LYS A 643 -11.08 6.52 -23.58
C LYS A 643 -12.16 5.48 -23.27
N PRO A 644 -12.07 4.30 -23.89
CA PRO A 644 -12.96 3.19 -23.60
C PRO A 644 -12.74 2.60 -22.20
N THR A 645 -13.72 1.84 -21.73
CA THR A 645 -13.59 1.03 -20.51
C THR A 645 -13.76 -0.44 -20.90
N SER A 646 -12.74 -1.26 -20.64
CA SER A 646 -12.80 -2.71 -20.81
C SER A 646 -13.52 -3.37 -19.63
N GLY A 647 -14.44 -4.28 -19.90
CA GLY A 647 -15.04 -5.23 -18.99
C GLY A 647 -14.56 -6.63 -19.28
N THR A 648 -14.18 -7.41 -18.26
CA THR A 648 -13.85 -8.82 -18.42
C THR A 648 -14.45 -9.65 -17.31
N CYS A 649 -14.88 -10.87 -17.60
CA CYS A 649 -15.24 -11.84 -16.57
C CYS A 649 -14.81 -13.26 -16.99
N HIS A 650 -14.50 -14.09 -15.99
CA HIS A 650 -13.94 -15.41 -16.18
C HIS A 650 -14.63 -16.41 -15.27
N PHE A 651 -15.16 -17.44 -15.86
CA PHE A 651 -15.86 -18.51 -15.17
C PHE A 651 -15.04 -19.78 -15.16
N LEU A 652 -15.12 -20.51 -14.07
CA LEU A 652 -14.65 -21.87 -13.93
C LEU A 652 -15.88 -22.76 -13.69
N GLY A 653 -16.32 -23.44 -14.73
CA GLY A 653 -17.65 -24.00 -14.79
C GLY A 653 -18.73 -22.93 -14.67
N ARG A 654 -19.56 -22.99 -13.61
CA ARG A 654 -20.58 -21.99 -13.30
C ARG A 654 -20.16 -20.96 -12.25
N SER A 655 -18.91 -21.07 -11.77
CA SER A 655 -18.35 -20.22 -10.72
C SER A 655 -17.64 -19.01 -11.32
N LEU A 656 -18.11 -17.79 -11.05
CA LEU A 656 -17.43 -16.56 -11.44
C LEU A 656 -16.21 -16.34 -10.53
N VAL A 657 -15.00 -16.50 -11.06
CA VAL A 657 -13.76 -16.47 -10.28
C VAL A 657 -12.91 -15.22 -10.48
N CYS A 658 -13.07 -14.54 -11.64
CA CYS A 658 -12.35 -13.30 -11.90
C CYS A 658 -13.19 -12.35 -12.74
N TRP A 659 -13.07 -11.04 -12.46
CA TRP A 659 -13.71 -9.97 -13.23
C TRP A 659 -12.95 -8.67 -13.07
N SER A 660 -13.10 -7.79 -14.05
CA SER A 660 -12.50 -6.46 -13.98
C SER A 660 -13.35 -5.44 -14.77
N SER A 661 -13.21 -4.17 -14.40
CA SER A 661 -13.62 -3.02 -15.18
C SER A 661 -12.51 -2.00 -15.15
N LYS A 662 -11.87 -1.74 -16.29
CA LYS A 662 -10.67 -0.90 -16.36
C LYS A 662 -10.75 0.07 -17.54
N LYS A 663 -10.55 1.36 -17.26
CA LYS A 663 -10.40 2.38 -18.31
C LYS A 663 -9.15 2.06 -19.13
N GLN A 664 -9.25 2.07 -20.46
CA GLN A 664 -8.13 1.84 -21.36
C GLN A 664 -7.12 3.01 -21.31
N ASN A 665 -5.87 2.72 -21.58
CA ASN A 665 -4.80 3.73 -21.54
C ASN A 665 -4.79 4.63 -22.79
N CYS A 666 -5.31 4.13 -23.92
CA CYS A 666 -5.39 4.84 -25.21
C CYS A 666 -6.82 5.17 -25.57
N VAL A 667 -6.99 6.09 -26.51
CA VAL A 667 -8.23 6.35 -27.22
C VAL A 667 -8.31 5.37 -28.38
N SER A 668 -9.44 4.68 -28.53
CA SER A 668 -9.67 3.79 -29.66
C SER A 668 -10.33 4.55 -30.82
N LEU A 669 -9.92 4.23 -32.04
CA LEU A 669 -10.44 4.86 -33.27
C LEU A 669 -11.75 4.22 -33.75
N SER A 670 -12.03 3.00 -33.29
CA SER A 670 -13.24 2.24 -33.62
C SER A 670 -13.74 1.40 -32.43
N THR A 671 -14.99 0.94 -32.51
CA THR A 671 -15.53 -0.04 -31.55
C THR A 671 -14.75 -1.35 -31.63
N ALA A 672 -14.35 -1.79 -32.82
CA ALA A 672 -13.56 -3.01 -33.03
C ALA A 672 -12.21 -2.95 -32.31
N GLU A 673 -11.56 -1.78 -32.32
CA GLU A 673 -10.28 -1.59 -31.62
C GLU A 673 -10.46 -1.62 -30.10
N SER A 674 -11.48 -0.97 -29.54
CA SER A 674 -11.74 -1.00 -28.10
C SER A 674 -12.03 -2.43 -27.62
N GLU A 675 -12.84 -3.19 -28.37
CA GLU A 675 -13.14 -4.60 -28.09
C GLU A 675 -11.92 -5.49 -28.22
N TYR A 676 -11.08 -5.25 -29.20
CA TYR A 676 -9.83 -5.99 -29.38
C TYR A 676 -8.86 -5.81 -28.20
N ILE A 677 -8.74 -4.59 -27.67
CA ILE A 677 -7.92 -4.30 -26.48
C ILE A 677 -8.49 -5.01 -25.23
N ALA A 678 -9.83 -5.01 -25.07
CA ALA A 678 -10.49 -5.71 -23.98
C ALA A 678 -10.28 -7.23 -24.08
N THR A 679 -10.41 -7.79 -25.27
CA THR A 679 -10.13 -9.21 -25.59
C THR A 679 -8.71 -9.59 -25.24
N GLY A 680 -7.72 -8.73 -25.55
CA GLY A 680 -6.32 -8.95 -25.18
C GLY A 680 -6.12 -9.03 -23.67
N SER A 681 -6.75 -8.15 -22.90
CA SER A 681 -6.71 -8.17 -21.42
C SER A 681 -7.36 -9.43 -20.84
N CYS A 682 -8.51 -9.83 -21.39
CA CYS A 682 -9.21 -11.05 -21.00
C CYS A 682 -8.36 -12.31 -21.27
N CYS A 683 -7.74 -12.37 -22.45
CA CYS A 683 -6.83 -13.45 -22.86
C CYS A 683 -5.64 -13.60 -21.90
N ALA A 684 -5.00 -12.50 -21.52
CA ALA A 684 -3.88 -12.51 -20.57
C ALA A 684 -4.26 -13.15 -19.22
N GLN A 685 -5.46 -12.83 -18.73
CA GLN A 685 -5.98 -13.42 -17.49
C GLN A 685 -6.35 -14.88 -17.64
N LEU A 686 -6.98 -15.28 -18.75
CA LEU A 686 -7.26 -16.69 -19.05
C LEU A 686 -6.01 -17.55 -19.07
N LEU A 687 -4.91 -17.05 -19.60
CA LEU A 687 -3.65 -17.79 -19.65
C LEU A 687 -3.05 -17.97 -18.27
N TRP A 688 -3.07 -16.93 -17.47
CA TRP A 688 -2.63 -17.02 -16.07
C TRP A 688 -3.47 -18.07 -15.34
N MET A 689 -4.80 -18.05 -15.48
CA MET A 689 -5.68 -19.03 -14.87
C MET A 689 -5.44 -20.45 -15.40
N LYS A 690 -5.31 -20.61 -16.72
CA LYS A 690 -5.00 -21.89 -17.35
C LYS A 690 -3.70 -22.50 -16.82
N GLN A 691 -2.68 -21.68 -16.64
CA GLN A 691 -1.40 -22.11 -16.09
C GLN A 691 -1.50 -22.46 -14.60
N THR A 692 -2.23 -21.65 -13.83
CA THR A 692 -2.48 -21.91 -12.40
C THR A 692 -3.25 -23.23 -12.22
N LEU A 693 -4.24 -23.53 -13.07
CA LEU A 693 -4.99 -24.78 -13.03
C LEU A 693 -4.15 -26.04 -13.28
N LYS A 694 -3.00 -25.93 -13.95
CA LYS A 694 -2.06 -27.06 -14.08
C LYS A 694 -1.47 -27.47 -12.74
N ASP A 695 -1.26 -26.52 -11.82
CA ASP A 695 -0.75 -26.83 -10.48
C ASP A 695 -1.79 -27.62 -9.64
N TYR A 696 -3.08 -27.54 -10.04
CA TYR A 696 -4.17 -28.36 -9.51
C TYR A 696 -4.38 -29.68 -10.28
N GLY A 697 -3.50 -30.00 -11.24
CA GLY A 697 -3.62 -31.22 -12.07
C GLY A 697 -4.62 -31.11 -13.23
N ILE A 698 -5.17 -29.92 -13.50
CA ILE A 698 -6.17 -29.71 -14.56
C ILE A 698 -5.47 -29.23 -15.82
N HIS A 699 -5.55 -30.02 -16.88
CA HIS A 699 -4.94 -29.73 -18.17
C HIS A 699 -5.98 -29.40 -19.24
N LEU A 700 -6.21 -28.10 -19.43
CA LEU A 700 -7.14 -27.60 -20.42
C LEU A 700 -6.46 -27.55 -21.82
N LYS A 701 -7.02 -28.19 -22.81
CA LYS A 701 -6.52 -28.15 -24.20
C LYS A 701 -6.84 -26.79 -24.83
N GLN A 702 -8.11 -26.42 -24.84
CA GLN A 702 -8.63 -25.16 -25.38
C GLN A 702 -9.37 -24.40 -24.30
N VAL A 703 -9.35 -23.08 -24.37
CA VAL A 703 -10.09 -22.18 -23.49
C VAL A 703 -10.86 -21.19 -24.34
N PRO A 704 -12.20 -21.24 -24.36
CA PRO A 704 -13.01 -20.30 -25.13
C PRO A 704 -12.97 -18.91 -24.54
N LEU A 705 -12.88 -17.90 -25.42
CA LEU A 705 -13.03 -16.49 -25.10
C LEU A 705 -14.12 -15.93 -25.99
N TYR A 706 -15.14 -15.34 -25.37
CA TYR A 706 -16.29 -14.78 -26.05
C TYR A 706 -16.18 -13.26 -26.11
N CYS A 707 -16.43 -12.71 -27.30
CA CYS A 707 -16.54 -11.30 -27.61
C CYS A 707 -17.73 -11.12 -28.55
N ASP A 708 -18.49 -10.07 -28.41
CA ASP A 708 -19.68 -9.83 -29.24
C ASP A 708 -19.35 -9.13 -30.57
N ASN A 709 -18.13 -8.57 -30.71
CA ASN A 709 -17.71 -7.84 -31.90
C ASN A 709 -17.00 -8.74 -32.94
N GLU A 710 -17.69 -9.04 -34.03
CA GLU A 710 -17.15 -9.87 -35.13
C GLU A 710 -15.88 -9.28 -35.76
N SER A 711 -15.76 -7.96 -35.82
CA SER A 711 -14.59 -7.31 -36.41
C SER A 711 -13.36 -7.51 -35.51
N ALA A 712 -13.53 -7.37 -34.19
CA ALA A 712 -12.49 -7.65 -33.21
C ALA A 712 -12.02 -9.13 -33.28
N ILE A 713 -12.98 -10.07 -33.42
CA ILE A 713 -12.68 -11.50 -33.60
C ILE A 713 -11.89 -11.74 -34.89
N LYS A 714 -12.27 -11.10 -36.01
CA LYS A 714 -11.56 -11.23 -37.28
C LYS A 714 -10.14 -10.67 -37.20
N ILE A 715 -9.95 -9.54 -36.52
CA ILE A 715 -8.64 -8.97 -36.25
C ILE A 715 -7.81 -9.96 -35.42
N ALA A 716 -8.37 -10.50 -34.34
CA ALA A 716 -7.71 -11.45 -33.45
C ALA A 716 -7.27 -12.73 -34.17
N ASN A 717 -8.01 -13.18 -35.18
CA ASN A 717 -7.69 -14.38 -35.95
C ASN A 717 -6.80 -14.13 -37.18
N ASN A 718 -6.44 -12.87 -37.47
CA ASN A 718 -5.63 -12.52 -38.65
C ASN A 718 -4.26 -11.91 -38.23
N PRO A 719 -3.16 -12.69 -38.30
CA PRO A 719 -1.84 -12.23 -37.87
C PRO A 719 -1.33 -10.98 -38.61
N VAL A 720 -1.73 -10.77 -39.86
CA VAL A 720 -1.27 -9.64 -40.70
C VAL A 720 -1.91 -8.33 -40.21
N GLN A 721 -3.16 -8.38 -39.77
CA GLN A 721 -3.86 -7.18 -39.26
C GLN A 721 -3.38 -6.76 -37.88
N HIS A 722 -2.93 -7.70 -37.05
CA HIS A 722 -2.27 -7.39 -35.78
C HIS A 722 -1.11 -6.41 -35.95
N PHE A 723 -0.30 -6.61 -36.95
CA PHE A 723 0.89 -5.79 -37.21
C PHE A 723 0.55 -4.39 -37.70
N SER A 724 -0.46 -4.26 -38.54
CA SER A 724 -0.86 -2.96 -39.13
C SER A 724 -1.56 -2.04 -38.11
N GLU A 725 -2.34 -2.58 -37.19
CA GLU A 725 -2.99 -1.76 -36.14
C GLU A 725 -2.03 -1.35 -35.02
N GLN A 726 -1.04 -2.16 -34.70
CA GLN A 726 0.05 -1.79 -33.78
C GLN A 726 0.83 -0.57 -34.28
N MET A 727 1.06 -0.48 -35.59
CA MET A 727 1.76 0.66 -36.20
C MET A 727 0.90 1.93 -36.21
N ALA A 728 -0.42 1.79 -36.34
CA ALA A 728 -1.34 2.92 -36.42
C ALA A 728 -1.65 3.57 -35.06
N THR A 729 -1.66 2.80 -33.98
CA THR A 729 -2.11 3.27 -32.65
C THR A 729 -0.98 3.72 -31.75
N GLY A 730 0.30 3.40 -32.06
CA GLY A 730 1.45 3.72 -31.20
C GLY A 730 1.35 3.15 -29.76
N SER A 731 0.40 2.26 -29.53
CA SER A 731 0.08 1.72 -28.20
C SER A 731 0.77 0.38 -27.98
N LEU A 732 1.96 0.44 -27.37
CA LEU A 732 2.80 -0.73 -27.06
C LEU A 732 2.53 -1.36 -25.67
N THR A 733 1.56 -0.90 -24.91
CA THR A 733 1.44 -1.25 -23.50
C THR A 733 0.36 -2.27 -23.15
N ASP A 734 -0.64 -2.52 -24.01
CA ASP A 734 -1.70 -3.49 -23.78
C ASP A 734 -1.87 -4.48 -24.95
N SER A 735 -0.89 -5.36 -25.13
CA SER A 735 -1.02 -6.79 -25.41
C SER A 735 -1.69 -7.35 -26.67
N PRO A 736 -1.57 -6.79 -27.87
CA PRO A 736 -1.79 -7.57 -29.10
C PRO A 736 -0.72 -8.68 -29.29
N TRP A 737 0.51 -8.42 -28.85
CA TRP A 737 1.62 -9.37 -28.93
C TRP A 737 1.41 -10.66 -28.10
N LEU A 738 0.68 -10.55 -26.99
CA LEU A 738 0.33 -11.73 -26.19
C LEU A 738 -0.66 -12.62 -26.95
N PHE A 739 -1.58 -12.03 -27.69
CA PHE A 739 -2.52 -12.76 -28.52
C PHE A 739 -1.83 -13.43 -29.72
N GLU A 740 -0.83 -12.77 -30.35
CA GLU A 740 -0.05 -13.31 -31.45
C GLU A 740 0.80 -14.52 -31.03
N LYS A 741 1.45 -14.43 -29.86
CA LYS A 741 2.20 -15.55 -29.30
C LYS A 741 1.31 -16.73 -28.88
N LEU A 742 0.02 -16.49 -28.69
CA LEU A 742 -0.98 -17.44 -28.21
C LEU A 742 -1.85 -18.01 -29.31
N SER A 743 -2.11 -17.27 -30.39
CA SER A 743 -2.74 -17.80 -31.60
C SER A 743 -1.82 -18.77 -32.36
N GLY A 744 -0.50 -18.61 -32.24
CA GLY A 744 0.49 -19.60 -32.71
C GLY A 744 0.49 -20.92 -31.94
N HIS A 745 -0.12 -20.93 -30.74
CA HIS A 745 -0.44 -22.15 -30.01
C HIS A 745 -1.96 -22.33 -30.09
N SER A 746 -2.43 -23.34 -30.78
CA SER A 746 -3.82 -23.74 -31.04
C SER A 746 -4.74 -23.92 -29.80
N SER A 747 -4.55 -23.12 -28.75
CA SER A 747 -5.14 -23.32 -27.43
C SER A 747 -6.17 -22.27 -27.00
N LEU A 748 -6.35 -21.20 -27.78
CA LEU A 748 -7.38 -20.17 -27.53
C LEU A 748 -8.08 -19.84 -28.85
N GLN A 749 -9.40 -19.87 -28.84
CA GLN A 749 -10.23 -19.43 -29.97
C GLN A 749 -11.22 -18.38 -29.48
N ALA A 750 -11.34 -17.29 -30.21
CA ALA A 750 -12.36 -16.28 -29.97
C ALA A 750 -13.67 -16.67 -30.69
N TYR A 751 -14.77 -16.63 -29.97
CA TYR A 751 -16.10 -16.96 -30.44
C TYR A 751 -17.02 -15.74 -30.28
N LYS A 752 -18.08 -15.72 -31.09
CA LYS A 752 -19.19 -14.76 -30.92
C LYS A 752 -19.95 -15.12 -29.64
N ALA A 753 -20.21 -14.13 -28.76
CA ALA A 753 -20.98 -14.28 -27.53
C ALA A 753 -22.46 -14.54 -27.80
#